data_a1411c5d37c1a3caed30cfa8d2aa4485
#
_entry.id   a1411c5d37c1a3caed30cfa8d2aa4485
#
_cell.length_a   1.000
_cell.length_b   1.000
_cell.length_c   1.000
_cell.angle_alpha   90.00
_cell.angle_beta   90.00
_cell.angle_gamma   90.00
#
_symmetry.space_group_name_H-M   'P 1'
#
loop_
_entity.id
_entity.type
_entity.pdbx_description
1 polymer ?
#
loop_
_entity_poly.entity_id
_entity_poly.type
_entity_poly.pdbx_seq_one_letter_code
_entity_poly.pdbx_strand_id
1 'polypeptide(L)'
;MPKPRTRRGVGREEKKRKRLEEAEQQEVYENDTKRQRTFGDDDHDNNNGFDQDGPGLEQNGIGEKEFFGMLADEEQEYFRRADELLELNQFPSTEDRDVFLENVWKEAEGKELKLASSQSCSRLMERLIQLSNTAQKKHLFDAFAGHFLSLVQHRFASHCCEALFLRSAGVVSQELSGFVLDTKGASVDAQKPESSMEDLFLATLDELEGALSYLITDRFASHTLRVLLLVLAGRPLEDASVKSLVKSKKKEKISVAGSAATDEANQGLRAVPESFSMATKKIIQDSTAGMDATALRVLARHPIGNPTLQLLLELDLTLNKSEQKAESEQPTLLFQLLPGAPKSLHDSSSEASEFVNGMIYDQIGSRLIETLITHSPGKIFKALNQNIFLPRIEGYVRNDISSYAAIRVLNRLSKDDLVQAVEKITPTVPQLVEKSRINVLRTLFERCNARGANDEIKKLNKGLKEGCGTTPADLVIFLCGLKDEEKKKKDVQQLSRNEYAIQSHGAQLLTTLLNISGPTKGVQESLLALEPATIVRLATTSMPTVTVLTTALSISSSNPAFHKSIASAILPHTHELAVSQFGHNLINAIVEVPSKGKERSIPFHMKEAFMARLGEHEAELRDSWMGRSVWRNWKGDMWKTRRLDWKLWMKEVDANIPSSLPQRGPKVAEKKPDRKPAPEVVEEPVFEQPAIEELTIDKPAAEPTVEDDTKMDVDEVVANDDDEEKKAKKKSKKEKKDKKEKTDKTDKTEKKEKKEKKEKKEKKEKKKGSKSDDAKADEETEE
;
A
#
# COMPACT_ATOMS: atom_id res chain seq x y z
N MET A 1 -11.96 -23.05 -44.06
CA MET A 1 -10.92 -22.05 -43.69
C MET A 1 -10.99 -21.83 -42.19
N PRO A 2 -9.97 -22.10 -41.39
CA PRO A 2 -10.03 -21.88 -39.95
C PRO A 2 -9.85 -20.39 -39.65
N LYS A 3 -10.70 -19.85 -38.75
CA LYS A 3 -10.68 -18.46 -38.29
C LYS A 3 -9.39 -18.15 -37.48
N PRO A 4 -8.78 -16.96 -37.60
CA PRO A 4 -7.56 -16.62 -36.88
C PRO A 4 -7.82 -16.51 -35.37
N ARG A 5 -7.05 -17.20 -34.57
CA ARG A 5 -7.02 -17.09 -33.12
C ARG A 5 -6.52 -15.70 -32.70
N THR A 6 -7.34 -14.99 -31.95
CA THR A 6 -7.13 -13.62 -31.51
C THR A 6 -5.97 -13.49 -30.52
N ARG A 7 -5.19 -12.40 -30.67
CA ARG A 7 -4.00 -11.99 -29.90
C ARG A 7 -4.26 -11.62 -28.43
N ARG A 8 -5.34 -12.09 -27.80
CA ARG A 8 -5.79 -11.66 -26.46
C ARG A 8 -4.88 -12.04 -25.28
N GLY A 9 -4.09 -13.10 -25.38
CA GLY A 9 -3.29 -13.59 -24.26
C GLY A 9 -2.07 -12.73 -23.93
N VAL A 10 -1.36 -12.25 -24.91
CA VAL A 10 -0.01 -11.65 -24.74
C VAL A 10 -0.06 -10.22 -24.21
N GLY A 11 -0.98 -9.40 -24.69
CA GLY A 11 -1.13 -8.02 -24.19
C GLY A 11 -1.70 -7.94 -22.76
N ARG A 12 -2.49 -8.96 -22.36
CA ARG A 12 -3.06 -9.05 -21.01
C ARG A 12 -2.02 -9.50 -19.98
N GLU A 13 -1.13 -10.41 -20.35
CA GLU A 13 -0.03 -10.84 -19.49
C GLU A 13 1.05 -9.76 -19.34
N GLU A 14 1.33 -9.01 -20.39
CA GLU A 14 2.32 -7.92 -20.38
C GLU A 14 1.80 -6.71 -19.57
N LYS A 15 0.51 -6.35 -19.72
CA LYS A 15 -0.16 -5.35 -18.86
C LYS A 15 -0.30 -5.83 -17.41
N LYS A 16 -0.56 -7.12 -17.20
CA LYS A 16 -0.64 -7.71 -15.86
C LYS A 16 0.73 -7.71 -15.17
N ARG A 17 1.79 -7.97 -15.93
CA ARG A 17 3.17 -7.93 -15.46
C ARG A 17 3.63 -6.50 -15.14
N LYS A 18 3.31 -5.52 -16.02
CA LYS A 18 3.62 -4.11 -15.80
C LYS A 18 2.84 -3.51 -14.63
N ARG A 19 1.59 -3.93 -14.42
CA ARG A 19 0.77 -3.54 -13.26
C ARG A 19 1.19 -4.22 -11.97
N LEU A 20 1.71 -5.46 -12.03
CA LEU A 20 2.32 -6.11 -10.88
C LEU A 20 3.62 -5.38 -10.48
N GLU A 21 4.45 -5.00 -11.44
CA GLU A 21 5.70 -4.27 -11.20
C GLU A 21 5.44 -2.85 -10.65
N GLU A 22 4.40 -2.14 -11.14
CA GLU A 22 3.99 -0.82 -10.64
C GLU A 22 3.28 -0.89 -9.27
N ALA A 23 2.48 -1.93 -9.03
CA ALA A 23 1.83 -2.18 -7.74
C ALA A 23 2.83 -2.66 -6.67
N GLU A 24 3.81 -3.48 -7.05
CA GLU A 24 4.89 -3.91 -6.16
C GLU A 24 5.79 -2.74 -5.72
N GLN A 25 5.96 -1.71 -6.57
CA GLN A 25 6.74 -0.52 -6.23
C GLN A 25 6.01 0.42 -5.26
N GLN A 26 4.68 0.44 -5.24
CA GLN A 26 3.88 1.29 -4.33
C GLN A 26 3.42 0.56 -3.06
N GLU A 27 3.23 -0.76 -3.08
CA GLU A 27 2.72 -1.54 -1.94
C GLU A 27 3.80 -1.96 -0.92
N VAL A 28 5.08 -1.76 -1.22
CA VAL A 28 6.21 -2.22 -0.39
C VAL A 28 6.27 -1.51 0.98
N TYR A 29 5.61 -0.37 1.17
CA TYR A 29 5.83 0.44 2.36
C TYR A 29 4.90 0.17 3.55
N GLU A 30 3.71 -0.43 3.42
CA GLU A 30 2.79 -0.49 4.57
C GLU A 30 1.95 -1.76 4.80
N ASN A 31 1.81 -2.68 3.84
CA ASN A 31 0.79 -3.74 3.96
C ASN A 31 1.30 -5.18 4.05
N ASP A 32 2.61 -5.42 4.02
CA ASP A 32 3.15 -6.78 3.87
C ASP A 32 3.01 -7.65 5.13
N THR A 33 2.93 -7.05 6.29
CA THR A 33 2.95 -7.77 7.57
C THR A 33 1.68 -8.51 7.92
N LYS A 34 0.50 -8.03 7.46
CA LYS A 34 -0.78 -8.72 7.75
C LYS A 34 -1.15 -9.78 6.72
N ARG A 35 -0.63 -9.67 5.50
CA ARG A 35 -0.84 -10.68 4.45
C ARG A 35 -0.12 -12.01 4.73
N GLN A 36 1.02 -11.98 5.43
CA GLN A 36 1.74 -13.21 5.82
C GLN A 36 0.94 -14.12 6.76
N ARG A 37 -0.06 -13.57 7.48
CA ARG A 37 -0.89 -14.36 8.40
C ARG A 37 -1.90 -15.28 7.71
N THR A 38 -2.18 -15.10 6.43
CA THR A 38 -3.24 -15.82 5.72
C THR A 38 -2.72 -16.87 4.73
N PHE A 39 -1.41 -17.11 4.66
CA PHE A 39 -0.81 -18.06 3.72
C PHE A 39 0.11 -19.06 4.44
N GLY A 40 -0.45 -19.83 5.32
CA GLY A 40 0.11 -21.08 5.78
C GLY A 40 -1.03 -22.11 5.76
N ASP A 41 -1.14 -22.81 4.71
CA ASP A 41 -2.00 -23.93 4.32
C ASP A 41 -2.99 -23.55 3.22
N ASP A 42 -2.69 -24.06 2.07
CA ASP A 42 -3.54 -24.58 0.99
C ASP A 42 -2.93 -24.27 -0.37
N ASP A 43 -1.83 -24.94 -0.69
CA ASP A 43 -1.42 -25.19 -2.07
C ASP A 43 -1.88 -26.59 -2.49
N HIS A 44 -3.16 -26.69 -2.76
CA HIS A 44 -3.71 -27.69 -3.68
C HIS A 44 -5.01 -27.15 -4.26
N ASP A 45 -4.92 -26.41 -5.36
CA ASP A 45 -6.06 -26.18 -6.20
C ASP A 45 -5.74 -26.51 -7.65
N ASN A 46 -6.04 -27.74 -7.97
CA ASN A 46 -6.15 -28.23 -9.33
C ASN A 46 -7.56 -27.84 -9.85
N ASN A 47 -7.57 -26.82 -10.70
CA ASN A 47 -8.78 -26.27 -11.27
C ASN A 47 -9.31 -27.17 -12.40
N ASN A 48 -10.42 -27.81 -12.17
CA ASN A 48 -11.49 -28.07 -13.12
C ASN A 48 -12.64 -28.74 -12.37
N GLY A 49 -13.71 -28.00 -12.16
CA GLY A 49 -14.93 -28.55 -11.57
C GLY A 49 -16.04 -27.53 -11.60
N PHE A 50 -16.99 -27.75 -12.46
CA PHE A 50 -18.35 -27.32 -12.41
C PHE A 50 -18.83 -27.08 -10.97
N ASP A 51 -19.43 -25.92 -10.70
CA ASP A 51 -20.21 -25.68 -9.50
C ASP A 51 -21.37 -26.70 -9.46
N GLN A 52 -21.17 -27.80 -8.71
CA GLN A 52 -22.24 -28.64 -8.24
C GLN A 52 -22.55 -28.17 -6.82
N ASP A 53 -23.70 -27.48 -6.67
CA ASP A 53 -24.32 -27.20 -5.41
C ASP A 53 -24.56 -28.52 -4.65
N GLY A 54 -23.71 -28.82 -3.67
CA GLY A 54 -23.93 -29.88 -2.71
C GLY A 54 -25.02 -29.48 -1.71
N PRO A 55 -26.00 -30.36 -1.39
CA PRO A 55 -27.05 -30.05 -0.43
C PRO A 55 -26.46 -30.13 1.00
N GLY A 56 -26.32 -28.99 1.65
CA GLY A 56 -26.01 -29.02 3.08
C GLY A 56 -25.37 -27.77 3.64
N LEU A 57 -26.09 -26.71 3.66
CA LEU A 57 -26.19 -25.65 4.67
C LEU A 57 -27.16 -24.62 4.11
N GLU A 58 -28.43 -24.77 4.45
CA GLU A 58 -29.45 -23.75 4.22
C GLU A 58 -29.00 -22.48 4.95
N GLN A 59 -28.31 -21.57 4.26
CA GLN A 59 -28.22 -20.20 4.67
C GLN A 59 -29.61 -19.62 4.51
N ASN A 60 -30.30 -19.40 5.62
CA ASN A 60 -31.53 -18.61 5.68
C ASN A 60 -31.18 -17.19 5.17
N GLY A 61 -31.23 -17.00 3.86
CA GLY A 61 -31.16 -15.69 3.23
C GLY A 61 -32.43 -14.93 3.62
N ILE A 62 -32.27 -13.73 4.16
CA ILE A 62 -33.38 -12.81 4.36
C ILE A 62 -33.72 -12.25 2.97
N GLY A 63 -34.80 -12.76 2.38
CA GLY A 63 -35.30 -12.38 1.05
C GLY A 63 -34.96 -13.37 -0.05
N GLU A 64 -35.93 -13.64 -0.92
CA GLU A 64 -35.69 -14.31 -2.18
C GLU A 64 -34.77 -13.46 -3.04
N LYS A 65 -33.70 -14.05 -3.59
CA LYS A 65 -32.79 -13.34 -4.50
C LYS A 65 -33.59 -12.94 -5.75
N GLU A 66 -33.71 -11.64 -5.96
CA GLU A 66 -34.40 -11.10 -7.12
C GLU A 66 -33.66 -11.47 -8.41
N PHE A 67 -34.42 -11.92 -9.39
CA PHE A 67 -33.93 -12.19 -10.72
C PHE A 67 -34.35 -11.07 -11.67
N PHE A 68 -33.45 -10.24 -12.13
CA PHE A 68 -33.68 -9.08 -12.97
C PHE A 68 -33.85 -9.43 -14.48
N GLY A 69 -33.82 -10.69 -14.83
CA GLY A 69 -33.87 -11.17 -16.21
C GLY A 69 -32.48 -11.21 -16.87
N MET A 70 -32.42 -11.81 -18.04
CA MET A 70 -31.22 -11.88 -18.88
C MET A 70 -31.27 -10.83 -20.00
N LEU A 71 -30.11 -10.35 -20.41
CA LEU A 71 -29.98 -9.60 -21.66
C LEU A 71 -30.09 -10.53 -22.85
N ALA A 72 -30.65 -10.06 -23.97
CA ALA A 72 -30.63 -10.80 -25.23
C ALA A 72 -29.18 -11.01 -25.72
N ASP A 73 -28.93 -12.07 -26.50
CA ASP A 73 -27.58 -12.40 -26.96
C ASP A 73 -26.94 -11.25 -27.78
N GLU A 74 -27.75 -10.54 -28.56
CA GLU A 74 -27.32 -9.36 -29.33
C GLU A 74 -26.93 -8.19 -28.42
N GLU A 75 -27.71 -7.94 -27.36
CA GLU A 75 -27.43 -6.93 -26.36
C GLU A 75 -26.15 -7.26 -25.60
N GLN A 76 -25.96 -8.52 -25.18
CA GLN A 76 -24.74 -8.95 -24.50
C GLN A 76 -23.50 -8.76 -25.38
N GLU A 77 -23.59 -9.09 -26.68
CA GLU A 77 -22.48 -8.91 -27.61
C GLU A 77 -22.17 -7.43 -27.82
N TYR A 78 -23.19 -6.57 -27.92
CA TYR A 78 -23.04 -5.11 -28.04
C TYR A 78 -22.33 -4.57 -26.84
N PHE A 79 -22.80 -4.84 -25.60
CA PHE A 79 -22.23 -4.32 -24.38
C PHE A 79 -20.82 -4.89 -24.13
N ARG A 80 -20.58 -6.14 -24.48
CA ARG A 80 -19.24 -6.73 -24.40
C ARG A 80 -18.23 -6.02 -25.32
N ARG A 81 -18.65 -5.67 -26.54
CA ARG A 81 -17.84 -4.89 -27.49
C ARG A 81 -17.60 -3.47 -26.98
N ALA A 82 -18.61 -2.85 -26.41
CA ALA A 82 -18.49 -1.53 -25.81
C ALA A 82 -17.45 -1.53 -24.67
N ASP A 83 -17.45 -2.54 -23.78
CA ASP A 83 -16.42 -2.68 -22.73
C ASP A 83 -15.01 -2.83 -23.33
N GLU A 84 -14.87 -3.63 -24.40
CA GLU A 84 -13.58 -3.80 -25.07
C GLU A 84 -13.04 -2.50 -25.69
N LEU A 85 -13.91 -1.73 -26.35
CA LEU A 85 -13.54 -0.45 -26.95
C LEU A 85 -13.14 0.59 -25.89
N LEU A 86 -13.89 0.68 -24.80
CA LEU A 86 -13.57 1.57 -23.68
C LEU A 86 -12.30 1.13 -22.94
N GLU A 87 -12.02 -0.19 -22.83
CA GLU A 87 -10.77 -0.69 -22.24
C GLU A 87 -9.55 -0.36 -23.10
N LEU A 88 -9.67 -0.48 -24.41
CA LEU A 88 -8.60 -0.15 -25.34
C LEU A 88 -8.36 1.35 -25.42
N ASN A 89 -9.41 2.16 -25.21
CA ASN A 89 -9.39 3.62 -25.29
C ASN A 89 -8.71 4.15 -26.56
N GLN A 90 -9.01 3.52 -27.71
CA GLN A 90 -8.45 3.89 -29.01
C GLN A 90 -9.47 4.70 -29.82
N PHE A 91 -9.86 5.84 -29.26
CA PHE A 91 -10.75 6.80 -29.96
C PHE A 91 -9.89 7.83 -30.69
N PRO A 92 -10.33 8.33 -31.89
CA PRO A 92 -9.61 9.36 -32.63
C PRO A 92 -9.52 10.69 -31.88
N SER A 93 -10.60 11.06 -31.15
CA SER A 93 -10.69 12.26 -30.34
C SER A 93 -11.43 12.01 -29.01
N THR A 94 -11.40 12.97 -28.09
CA THR A 94 -12.20 12.94 -26.86
C THR A 94 -13.68 13.05 -27.15
N GLU A 95 -14.05 13.85 -28.16
CA GLU A 95 -15.43 14.05 -28.58
C GLU A 95 -16.03 12.75 -29.17
N ASP A 96 -15.29 12.00 -29.97
CA ASP A 96 -15.75 10.70 -30.50
C ASP A 96 -16.01 9.69 -29.35
N ARG A 97 -15.15 9.73 -28.34
CA ARG A 97 -15.35 8.90 -27.14
C ARG A 97 -16.59 9.31 -26.35
N ASP A 98 -16.84 10.59 -26.18
CA ASP A 98 -17.98 11.10 -25.43
C ASP A 98 -19.29 10.79 -26.15
N VAL A 99 -19.36 10.96 -27.49
CA VAL A 99 -20.51 10.54 -28.30
C VAL A 99 -20.73 9.03 -28.22
N PHE A 100 -19.66 8.24 -28.23
CA PHE A 100 -19.76 6.78 -28.04
C PHE A 100 -20.32 6.43 -26.67
N LEU A 101 -19.87 7.09 -25.61
CA LEU A 101 -20.39 6.89 -24.25
C LEU A 101 -21.87 7.24 -24.15
N GLU A 102 -22.30 8.36 -24.72
CA GLU A 102 -23.72 8.76 -24.76
C GLU A 102 -24.61 7.70 -25.44
N ASN A 103 -24.14 7.11 -26.55
CA ASN A 103 -24.86 6.05 -27.23
C ASN A 103 -24.95 4.76 -26.38
N VAL A 104 -23.86 4.41 -25.68
CA VAL A 104 -23.86 3.25 -24.77
C VAL A 104 -24.80 3.49 -23.59
N TRP A 105 -24.87 4.72 -23.05
CA TRP A 105 -25.82 5.09 -22.00
C TRP A 105 -27.28 4.97 -22.47
N LYS A 106 -27.62 5.47 -23.66
CA LYS A 106 -28.96 5.33 -24.24
C LYS A 106 -29.39 3.88 -24.43
N GLU A 107 -28.46 3.02 -24.85
CA GLU A 107 -28.74 1.59 -25.00
C GLU A 107 -28.85 0.87 -23.65
N ALA A 108 -28.21 1.37 -22.62
CA ALA A 108 -28.24 0.83 -21.25
C ALA A 108 -29.52 1.22 -20.48
N GLU A 109 -30.23 2.26 -20.93
CA GLU A 109 -31.44 2.79 -20.28
C GLU A 109 -32.53 1.73 -20.17
N GLY A 110 -33.07 1.53 -18.95
CA GLY A 110 -34.04 0.49 -18.62
C GLY A 110 -33.47 -0.94 -18.53
N LYS A 111 -32.14 -1.10 -18.68
CA LYS A 111 -31.45 -2.40 -18.59
C LYS A 111 -30.35 -2.41 -17.47
N GLU A 112 -30.29 -1.38 -16.64
CA GLU A 112 -29.22 -1.15 -15.65
C GLU A 112 -29.10 -2.30 -14.67
N LEU A 113 -30.22 -2.81 -14.14
CA LEU A 113 -30.27 -3.94 -13.22
C LEU A 113 -29.77 -5.24 -13.86
N LYS A 114 -30.16 -5.49 -15.16
CA LYS A 114 -29.67 -6.63 -15.92
C LYS A 114 -28.17 -6.55 -16.21
N LEU A 115 -27.68 -5.34 -16.55
CA LEU A 115 -26.25 -5.08 -16.80
C LEU A 115 -25.43 -5.28 -15.54
N ALA A 116 -25.87 -4.73 -14.43
CA ALA A 116 -25.16 -4.83 -13.13
C ALA A 116 -25.07 -6.29 -12.65
N SER A 117 -26.14 -7.08 -12.89
CA SER A 117 -26.22 -8.48 -12.45
C SER A 117 -25.58 -9.47 -13.44
N SER A 118 -25.23 -9.04 -14.64
CA SER A 118 -24.66 -9.89 -15.68
C SER A 118 -23.18 -10.20 -15.45
N GLN A 119 -22.80 -11.47 -15.57
CA GLN A 119 -21.40 -11.90 -15.52
C GLN A 119 -20.53 -11.27 -16.61
N SER A 120 -21.08 -11.09 -17.80
CA SER A 120 -20.35 -10.56 -18.97
C SER A 120 -20.33 -9.04 -19.03
N CYS A 121 -21.38 -8.37 -18.52
CA CYS A 121 -21.60 -6.94 -18.72
C CYS A 121 -21.39 -6.09 -17.45
N SER A 122 -21.34 -6.68 -16.25
CA SER A 122 -21.14 -5.92 -15.00
C SER A 122 -19.85 -5.09 -15.00
N ARG A 123 -18.78 -5.53 -15.69
CA ARG A 123 -17.55 -4.74 -15.86
C ARG A 123 -17.77 -3.47 -16.68
N LEU A 124 -18.60 -3.55 -17.72
CA LEU A 124 -19.00 -2.36 -18.46
C LEU A 124 -19.77 -1.41 -17.54
N MET A 125 -20.75 -1.91 -16.77
CA MET A 125 -21.49 -1.07 -15.82
C MET A 125 -20.57 -0.39 -14.82
N GLU A 126 -19.60 -1.09 -14.22
CA GLU A 126 -18.59 -0.46 -13.35
C GLU A 126 -17.80 0.63 -14.09
N ARG A 127 -17.48 0.45 -15.37
CA ARG A 127 -16.75 1.43 -16.20
C ARG A 127 -17.60 2.64 -16.55
N LEU A 128 -18.89 2.42 -16.89
CA LEU A 128 -19.86 3.48 -17.12
C LEU A 128 -20.03 4.34 -15.87
N ILE A 129 -20.17 3.73 -14.68
CA ILE A 129 -20.22 4.43 -13.40
C ILE A 129 -18.95 5.31 -13.18
N GLN A 130 -17.78 4.80 -13.53
CA GLN A 130 -16.54 5.57 -13.40
C GLN A 130 -16.47 6.78 -14.33
N LEU A 131 -17.11 6.72 -15.48
CA LEU A 131 -17.15 7.76 -16.52
C LEU A 131 -18.39 8.64 -16.43
N SER A 132 -19.36 8.31 -15.57
CA SER A 132 -20.64 9.00 -15.45
C SER A 132 -20.49 10.44 -14.91
N ASN A 133 -21.33 11.34 -15.40
CA ASN A 133 -21.55 12.65 -14.84
C ASN A 133 -22.49 12.57 -13.61
N THR A 134 -22.81 13.70 -13.00
CA THR A 134 -23.65 13.75 -11.79
C THR A 134 -25.08 13.30 -12.07
N ALA A 135 -25.70 13.72 -13.17
CA ALA A 135 -27.06 13.33 -13.53
C ALA A 135 -27.17 11.82 -13.78
N GLN A 136 -26.21 11.23 -14.49
CA GLN A 136 -26.16 9.79 -14.74
C GLN A 136 -25.98 8.99 -13.43
N LYS A 137 -25.20 9.51 -12.46
CA LYS A 137 -25.09 8.86 -11.14
C LYS A 137 -26.41 8.88 -10.38
N LYS A 138 -27.11 10.02 -10.37
CA LYS A 138 -28.43 10.14 -9.76
C LYS A 138 -29.43 9.21 -10.41
N HIS A 139 -29.45 9.15 -11.75
CA HIS A 139 -30.29 8.21 -12.50
C HIS A 139 -30.00 6.75 -12.11
N LEU A 140 -28.74 6.37 -11.89
CA LEU A 140 -28.41 5.02 -11.45
C LEU A 140 -28.90 4.70 -10.03
N PHE A 141 -28.88 5.68 -9.12
CA PHE A 141 -29.51 5.51 -7.80
C PHE A 141 -31.00 5.29 -7.93
N ASP A 142 -31.69 6.07 -8.78
CA ASP A 142 -33.12 5.89 -9.05
C ASP A 142 -33.43 4.53 -9.71
N ALA A 143 -32.58 4.08 -10.66
CA ALA A 143 -32.75 2.78 -11.33
C ALA A 143 -32.49 1.58 -10.39
N PHE A 144 -31.67 1.76 -9.35
CA PHE A 144 -31.38 0.73 -8.36
C PHE A 144 -32.29 0.81 -7.12
N ALA A 145 -33.05 1.88 -6.96
CA ALA A 145 -33.97 2.07 -5.84
C ALA A 145 -34.99 0.94 -5.73
N GLY A 146 -35.22 0.48 -4.50
CA GLY A 146 -36.07 -0.69 -4.18
C GLY A 146 -35.36 -2.04 -4.36
N HIS A 147 -34.13 -2.06 -4.92
CA HIS A 147 -33.40 -3.28 -5.22
C HIS A 147 -32.01 -3.34 -4.55
N PHE A 148 -31.61 -2.31 -3.81
CA PHE A 148 -30.26 -2.24 -3.22
C PHE A 148 -29.94 -3.44 -2.34
N LEU A 149 -30.91 -3.92 -1.55
CA LEU A 149 -30.70 -5.09 -0.69
C LEU A 149 -30.30 -6.35 -1.50
N SER A 150 -30.96 -6.60 -2.64
CA SER A 150 -30.63 -7.71 -3.54
C SER A 150 -29.31 -7.47 -4.28
N LEU A 151 -29.07 -6.25 -4.74
CA LEU A 151 -27.86 -5.90 -5.49
C LEU A 151 -26.58 -6.02 -4.66
N VAL A 152 -26.58 -5.58 -3.38
CA VAL A 152 -25.39 -5.66 -2.53
C VAL A 152 -25.02 -7.10 -2.17
N GLN A 153 -25.99 -8.02 -2.17
CA GLN A 153 -25.79 -9.45 -1.94
C GLN A 153 -25.43 -10.21 -3.23
N HIS A 154 -25.53 -9.55 -4.39
CA HIS A 154 -25.27 -10.19 -5.66
C HIS A 154 -23.78 -10.18 -6.02
N ARG A 155 -23.27 -11.31 -6.54
CA ARG A 155 -21.84 -11.52 -6.85
C ARG A 155 -21.21 -10.45 -7.75
N PHE A 156 -21.96 -9.92 -8.71
CA PHE A 156 -21.49 -8.93 -9.68
C PHE A 156 -22.00 -7.53 -9.38
N ALA A 157 -23.30 -7.40 -9.08
CA ALA A 157 -23.92 -6.10 -8.85
C ALA A 157 -23.38 -5.38 -7.60
N SER A 158 -22.95 -6.12 -6.57
CA SER A 158 -22.28 -5.52 -5.40
C SER A 158 -21.09 -4.64 -5.78
N HIS A 159 -20.35 -5.00 -6.84
CA HIS A 159 -19.22 -4.20 -7.30
C HIS A 159 -19.66 -2.94 -8.06
N CYS A 160 -20.83 -2.98 -8.72
CA CYS A 160 -21.44 -1.80 -9.32
C CYS A 160 -21.91 -0.82 -8.23
N CYS A 161 -22.53 -1.32 -7.15
CA CYS A 161 -22.90 -0.51 -5.98
C CYS A 161 -21.66 0.11 -5.30
N GLU A 162 -20.59 -0.65 -5.09
CA GLU A 162 -19.32 -0.11 -4.57
C GLU A 162 -18.79 1.04 -5.43
N ALA A 163 -18.76 0.85 -6.75
CA ALA A 163 -18.28 1.86 -7.69
C ALA A 163 -19.17 3.11 -7.65
N LEU A 164 -20.50 2.93 -7.61
CA LEU A 164 -21.48 4.02 -7.53
C LEU A 164 -21.28 4.83 -6.26
N PHE A 165 -21.20 4.21 -5.09
CA PHE A 165 -20.98 4.89 -3.81
C PHE A 165 -19.64 5.65 -3.79
N LEU A 166 -18.55 5.02 -4.24
CA LEU A 166 -17.23 5.65 -4.28
C LEU A 166 -17.18 6.88 -5.20
N ARG A 167 -17.83 6.78 -6.38
CA ARG A 167 -17.81 7.86 -7.37
C ARG A 167 -18.81 8.98 -7.07
N SER A 168 -19.84 8.70 -6.28
CA SER A 168 -20.85 9.68 -5.84
C SER A 168 -20.41 10.42 -4.57
N ALA A 169 -19.45 9.91 -3.82
CA ALA A 169 -18.97 10.51 -2.58
C ALA A 169 -18.48 11.96 -2.74
N GLY A 170 -17.82 12.28 -3.86
CA GLY A 170 -17.36 13.64 -4.18
C GLY A 170 -18.50 14.59 -4.51
N VAL A 171 -19.60 14.09 -5.08
CA VAL A 171 -20.78 14.89 -5.44
C VAL A 171 -21.46 15.43 -4.18
N VAL A 172 -21.62 14.61 -3.13
CA VAL A 172 -22.16 15.04 -1.83
C VAL A 172 -21.40 16.24 -1.28
N SER A 173 -20.07 16.19 -1.29
CA SER A 173 -19.24 17.29 -0.78
C SER A 173 -19.32 18.54 -1.65
N GLN A 174 -19.52 18.40 -2.96
CA GLN A 174 -19.71 19.51 -3.90
C GLN A 174 -21.08 20.17 -3.70
N GLU A 175 -22.16 19.39 -3.58
CA GLU A 175 -23.50 19.89 -3.28
C GLU A 175 -23.53 20.61 -1.93
N LEU A 176 -22.90 20.06 -0.90
CA LEU A 176 -22.77 20.68 0.42
C LEU A 176 -22.02 22.02 0.37
N SER A 177 -21.05 22.17 -0.55
CA SER A 177 -20.29 23.42 -0.74
C SER A 177 -21.04 24.47 -1.56
N GLY A 178 -22.27 24.16 -2.02
CA GLY A 178 -23.07 25.06 -2.85
C GLY A 178 -22.61 25.21 -4.31
N PHE A 179 -21.72 24.30 -4.78
CA PHE A 179 -21.37 24.23 -6.19
C PHE A 179 -22.57 23.69 -6.99
N VAL A 180 -23.14 24.54 -7.85
CA VAL A 180 -24.13 24.13 -8.84
C VAL A 180 -23.39 23.33 -9.90
N LEU A 181 -23.59 22.02 -9.88
CA LEU A 181 -22.98 21.12 -10.86
C LEU A 181 -23.65 21.32 -12.23
N ASP A 182 -22.83 21.52 -13.28
CA ASP A 182 -23.29 21.67 -14.65
C ASP A 182 -24.14 20.43 -15.08
N THR A 183 -25.43 20.62 -15.18
CA THR A 183 -26.39 19.63 -15.69
C THR A 183 -26.48 19.65 -17.23
N LYS A 184 -25.34 19.83 -17.92
CA LYS A 184 -25.31 19.77 -19.38
C LYS A 184 -25.61 18.35 -19.84
N GLY A 185 -26.83 18.13 -20.33
CA GLY A 185 -27.23 16.87 -20.97
C GLY A 185 -28.47 16.18 -20.40
N ALA A 186 -29.08 16.67 -19.33
CA ALA A 186 -30.36 16.15 -18.88
C ALA A 186 -31.50 16.78 -19.70
N SER A 187 -32.29 15.96 -20.35
CA SER A 187 -33.60 16.37 -20.85
C SER A 187 -34.46 16.72 -19.64
N VAL A 188 -34.68 18.01 -19.46
CA VAL A 188 -35.43 18.59 -18.33
C VAL A 188 -36.90 18.22 -18.52
N ASP A 189 -37.36 17.13 -17.91
CA ASP A 189 -38.74 17.03 -17.50
C ASP A 189 -38.93 17.91 -16.26
N ALA A 190 -39.37 19.12 -16.49
CA ALA A 190 -39.41 20.26 -15.55
C ALA A 190 -40.44 20.10 -14.41
N GLN A 191 -40.80 18.86 -14.00
CA GLN A 191 -41.86 18.65 -13.01
C GLN A 191 -41.48 17.85 -11.75
N LYS A 192 -40.23 17.32 -11.65
CA LYS A 192 -39.80 16.64 -10.43
C LYS A 192 -38.60 17.38 -9.84
N PRO A 193 -38.64 17.82 -8.57
CA PRO A 193 -37.45 18.37 -7.92
C PRO A 193 -36.37 17.27 -7.92
N GLU A 194 -35.21 17.58 -8.47
CA GLU A 194 -34.09 16.66 -8.54
C GLU A 194 -33.60 16.35 -7.11
N SER A 195 -33.68 15.08 -6.68
CA SER A 195 -33.23 14.65 -5.35
C SER A 195 -31.76 14.98 -5.16
N SER A 196 -31.38 15.42 -3.96
CA SER A 196 -29.97 15.63 -3.66
C SER A 196 -29.23 14.29 -3.61
N MET A 197 -27.91 14.30 -3.81
CA MET A 197 -27.12 13.08 -3.64
C MET A 197 -27.18 12.55 -2.20
N GLU A 198 -27.32 13.47 -1.23
CA GLU A 198 -27.55 13.16 0.19
C GLU A 198 -28.82 12.31 0.37
N ASP A 199 -29.96 12.75 -0.20
CA ASP A 199 -31.25 12.05 -0.09
C ASP A 199 -31.18 10.64 -0.71
N LEU A 200 -30.48 10.49 -1.85
CA LEU A 200 -30.31 9.23 -2.53
C LEU A 200 -29.51 8.22 -1.69
N PHE A 201 -28.45 8.68 -1.01
CA PHE A 201 -27.71 7.85 -0.06
C PHE A 201 -28.58 7.46 1.14
N LEU A 202 -29.36 8.37 1.70
CA LEU A 202 -30.24 8.09 2.84
C LEU A 202 -31.34 7.11 2.45
N ALA A 203 -31.96 7.26 1.27
CA ALA A 203 -32.94 6.29 0.77
C ALA A 203 -32.33 4.89 0.58
N THR A 204 -31.09 4.81 0.07
CA THR A 204 -30.38 3.54 -0.01
C THR A 204 -30.16 2.89 1.36
N LEU A 205 -29.89 3.69 2.39
CA LEU A 205 -29.72 3.19 3.74
C LEU A 205 -31.02 2.66 4.34
N ASP A 206 -32.15 3.32 4.07
CA ASP A 206 -33.47 2.87 4.53
C ASP A 206 -33.82 1.48 3.98
N GLU A 207 -33.42 1.17 2.74
CA GLU A 207 -33.59 -0.19 2.18
C GLU A 207 -32.71 -1.25 2.86
N LEU A 208 -31.55 -0.88 3.38
CA LEU A 208 -30.60 -1.82 3.99
C LEU A 208 -30.81 -1.98 5.51
N GLU A 209 -31.50 -1.04 6.17
CA GLU A 209 -31.59 -0.94 7.64
C GLU A 209 -32.04 -2.25 8.30
N GLY A 210 -33.12 -2.86 7.82
CA GLY A 210 -33.68 -4.09 8.40
C GLY A 210 -32.80 -5.33 8.28
N ALA A 211 -31.75 -5.28 7.43
CA ALA A 211 -30.88 -6.41 7.15
C ALA A 211 -29.42 -6.23 7.63
N LEU A 212 -29.07 -5.11 8.25
CA LEU A 212 -27.68 -4.74 8.57
C LEU A 212 -26.94 -5.81 9.38
N SER A 213 -27.56 -6.41 10.38
CA SER A 213 -26.97 -7.48 11.19
C SER A 213 -26.58 -8.72 10.40
N TYR A 214 -27.34 -9.05 9.36
CA TYR A 214 -27.05 -10.12 8.41
C TYR A 214 -25.95 -9.70 7.41
N LEU A 215 -26.05 -8.49 6.85
CA LEU A 215 -25.13 -7.99 5.81
C LEU A 215 -23.67 -7.92 6.27
N ILE A 216 -23.41 -7.75 7.59
CA ILE A 216 -22.06 -7.78 8.17
C ILE A 216 -21.30 -9.06 7.81
N THR A 217 -21.98 -10.19 7.79
CA THR A 217 -21.38 -11.52 7.58
C THR A 217 -21.58 -12.06 6.16
N ASP A 218 -22.38 -11.38 5.34
CA ASP A 218 -22.56 -11.75 3.95
C ASP A 218 -21.27 -11.55 3.15
N ARG A 219 -21.01 -12.50 2.24
CA ARG A 219 -19.77 -12.56 1.46
C ARG A 219 -19.53 -11.33 0.56
N PHE A 220 -20.59 -10.78 -0.02
CA PHE A 220 -20.54 -9.67 -0.96
C PHE A 220 -20.95 -8.36 -0.27
N ALA A 221 -22.10 -8.36 0.38
CA ALA A 221 -22.68 -7.17 1.00
C ALA A 221 -21.79 -6.57 2.09
N SER A 222 -21.06 -7.37 2.87
CA SER A 222 -20.17 -6.85 3.92
C SER A 222 -19.07 -5.94 3.36
N HIS A 223 -18.64 -6.16 2.13
CA HIS A 223 -17.64 -5.30 1.47
C HIS A 223 -18.28 -3.98 1.04
N THR A 224 -19.45 -4.05 0.40
CA THR A 224 -20.23 -2.88 -0.04
C THR A 224 -20.63 -2.01 1.16
N LEU A 225 -21.04 -2.63 2.28
CA LEU A 225 -21.37 -1.93 3.52
C LEU A 225 -20.16 -1.18 4.10
N ARG A 226 -18.94 -1.76 4.05
CA ARG A 226 -17.73 -1.04 4.47
C ARG A 226 -17.43 0.16 3.59
N VAL A 227 -17.62 0.04 2.27
CA VAL A 227 -17.47 1.17 1.35
C VAL A 227 -18.47 2.29 1.69
N LEU A 228 -19.74 1.92 1.90
CA LEU A 228 -20.80 2.86 2.26
C LEU A 228 -20.49 3.60 3.57
N LEU A 229 -20.09 2.89 4.62
CA LEU A 229 -19.68 3.47 5.90
C LEU A 229 -18.53 4.48 5.75
N LEU A 230 -17.54 4.20 4.90
CA LEU A 230 -16.44 5.13 4.65
C LEU A 230 -16.87 6.38 3.89
N VAL A 231 -17.84 6.23 2.97
CA VAL A 231 -18.42 7.38 2.25
C VAL A 231 -19.18 8.27 3.22
N LEU A 232 -20.05 7.69 4.05
CA LEU A 232 -20.85 8.43 5.05
C LEU A 232 -19.96 9.11 6.11
N ALA A 233 -18.88 8.45 6.54
CA ALA A 233 -17.95 9.03 7.51
C ALA A 233 -16.97 10.05 6.90
N GLY A 234 -17.07 10.39 5.62
CA GLY A 234 -16.16 11.32 4.93
C GLY A 234 -14.69 10.93 4.94
N ARG A 235 -14.38 9.64 5.16
CA ARG A 235 -13.01 9.15 5.29
C ARG A 235 -12.28 9.13 3.95
N PRO A 236 -10.93 9.29 3.96
CA PRO A 236 -10.13 9.10 2.75
C PRO A 236 -10.31 7.67 2.24
N LEU A 237 -10.68 7.54 0.97
CA LEU A 237 -10.97 6.23 0.37
C LEU A 237 -9.69 5.51 -0.11
N GLU A 238 -8.57 6.23 -0.18
CA GLU A 238 -7.29 5.72 -0.66
C GLU A 238 -6.23 5.47 0.42
N ASP A 239 -6.54 5.72 1.68
CA ASP A 239 -5.62 5.44 2.78
C ASP A 239 -5.25 3.95 2.86
N ALA A 240 -4.00 3.67 3.20
CA ALA A 240 -3.47 2.31 3.28
C ALA A 240 -4.23 1.42 4.29
N SER A 241 -4.65 2.01 5.43
CA SER A 241 -5.47 1.34 6.43
C SER A 241 -6.85 0.98 5.89
N VAL A 242 -7.48 1.91 5.18
CA VAL A 242 -8.79 1.75 4.54
C VAL A 242 -8.70 0.77 3.37
N LYS A 243 -7.66 0.87 2.54
CA LYS A 243 -7.42 -0.09 1.45
C LYS A 243 -7.37 -1.54 1.94
N SER A 244 -6.84 -1.80 3.12
CA SER A 244 -6.80 -3.16 3.68
C SER A 244 -8.18 -3.72 4.03
N LEU A 245 -9.12 -2.85 4.43
CA LEU A 245 -10.50 -3.21 4.79
C LEU A 245 -11.42 -3.31 3.58
N VAL A 246 -11.13 -2.55 2.52
CA VAL A 246 -12.00 -2.38 1.33
C VAL A 246 -11.48 -3.15 0.11
N LYS A 247 -10.22 -3.56 0.07
CA LYS A 247 -9.64 -4.21 -1.11
C LYS A 247 -10.10 -5.66 -1.25
N SER A 248 -10.81 -5.98 -2.32
CA SER A 248 -11.07 -7.37 -2.70
C SER A 248 -9.79 -8.02 -3.21
N LYS A 249 -9.41 -9.18 -2.66
CA LYS A 249 -8.17 -9.90 -3.03
C LYS A 249 -8.18 -10.42 -4.48
N LYS A 250 -9.37 -10.65 -5.05
CA LYS A 250 -9.55 -11.27 -6.38
C LYS A 250 -9.99 -10.27 -7.46
N LYS A 251 -10.38 -9.04 -7.07
CA LYS A 251 -10.90 -8.05 -8.03
C LYS A 251 -9.76 -7.35 -8.74
N GLU A 252 -9.73 -7.43 -10.05
CA GLU A 252 -8.87 -6.60 -10.90
C GLU A 252 -9.40 -5.16 -10.91
N LYS A 253 -8.55 -4.18 -10.60
CA LYS A 253 -8.96 -2.77 -10.62
C LYS A 253 -9.25 -2.35 -12.07
N ILE A 254 -10.47 -1.89 -12.33
CA ILE A 254 -10.83 -1.29 -13.62
C ILE A 254 -10.17 0.08 -13.69
N SER A 255 -9.23 0.26 -14.60
CA SER A 255 -8.55 1.54 -14.84
C SER A 255 -9.14 2.19 -16.08
N VAL A 256 -9.59 3.42 -15.94
CA VAL A 256 -10.16 4.20 -17.03
C VAL A 256 -9.31 5.44 -17.26
N ALA A 257 -8.92 5.68 -18.51
CA ALA A 257 -8.21 6.90 -18.86
C ALA A 257 -9.14 8.12 -18.68
N GLY A 258 -8.65 9.18 -18.03
CA GLY A 258 -9.43 10.40 -17.75
C GLY A 258 -10.10 10.47 -16.38
N SER A 259 -10.04 9.43 -15.54
CA SER A 259 -10.64 9.44 -14.18
C SER A 259 -9.74 10.07 -13.10
N ALA A 260 -8.57 10.55 -13.45
CA ALA A 260 -7.55 11.02 -12.49
C ALA A 260 -8.02 12.20 -11.60
N ALA A 261 -8.83 13.11 -12.14
CA ALA A 261 -9.29 14.29 -11.39
C ALA A 261 -10.23 13.95 -10.21
N THR A 262 -10.98 12.84 -10.32
CA THR A 262 -11.85 12.36 -9.24
C THR A 262 -11.11 11.57 -8.17
N ASP A 263 -9.95 11.02 -8.52
CA ASP A 263 -9.13 10.27 -7.57
C ASP A 263 -8.40 11.22 -6.59
N GLU A 264 -8.04 12.44 -6.99
CA GLU A 264 -7.45 13.45 -6.10
C GLU A 264 -8.44 13.94 -5.02
N ALA A 265 -9.71 14.11 -5.36
CA ALA A 265 -10.76 14.51 -4.43
C ALA A 265 -11.03 13.46 -3.33
N ASN A 266 -10.67 12.20 -3.57
CA ASN A 266 -10.87 11.08 -2.65
C ASN A 266 -9.67 10.82 -1.71
N GLN A 267 -8.57 11.58 -1.84
CA GLN A 267 -7.35 11.37 -1.04
C GLN A 267 -7.40 12.04 0.35
N GLY A 268 -8.30 13.00 0.58
CA GLY A 268 -8.44 13.75 1.84
C GLY A 268 -9.70 13.39 2.63
N LEU A 269 -9.80 13.94 3.85
CA LEU A 269 -11.05 13.98 4.60
C LEU A 269 -12.06 14.84 3.83
N ARG A 270 -13.25 14.30 3.61
CA ARG A 270 -14.32 14.97 2.88
C ARG A 270 -15.31 15.60 3.84
N ALA A 271 -15.81 16.81 3.51
CA ALA A 271 -16.95 17.37 4.19
C ALA A 271 -18.21 16.54 3.86
N VAL A 272 -18.95 16.14 4.88
CA VAL A 272 -20.20 15.37 4.76
C VAL A 272 -21.30 16.05 5.56
N PRO A 273 -22.58 15.89 5.19
CA PRO A 273 -23.72 16.40 5.94
C PRO A 273 -23.78 15.81 7.36
N GLU A 274 -24.43 16.50 8.28
CA GLU A 274 -24.66 16.00 9.64
C GLU A 274 -25.55 14.75 9.65
N SER A 275 -26.51 14.66 8.73
CA SER A 275 -27.34 13.47 8.49
C SER A 275 -26.52 12.20 8.30
N PHE A 276 -25.40 12.27 7.55
CA PHE A 276 -24.49 11.16 7.35
C PHE A 276 -23.80 10.70 8.65
N SER A 277 -23.44 11.65 9.50
CA SER A 277 -22.90 11.32 10.83
C SER A 277 -23.92 10.62 11.71
N MET A 278 -25.19 11.10 11.66
CA MET A 278 -26.30 10.47 12.38
C MET A 278 -26.61 9.07 11.81
N ALA A 279 -26.68 8.95 10.49
CA ALA A 279 -26.87 7.67 9.81
C ALA A 279 -25.77 6.65 10.16
N THR A 280 -24.51 7.11 10.19
CA THR A 280 -23.38 6.25 10.59
C THR A 280 -23.55 5.74 12.02
N LYS A 281 -23.95 6.59 12.96
CA LYS A 281 -24.23 6.17 14.35
C LYS A 281 -25.36 5.16 14.41
N LYS A 282 -26.44 5.39 13.67
CA LYS A 282 -27.58 4.48 13.57
C LYS A 282 -27.15 3.12 13.01
N ILE A 283 -26.39 3.10 11.91
CA ILE A 283 -25.86 1.84 11.33
C ILE A 283 -25.03 1.07 12.37
N ILE A 284 -24.18 1.74 13.15
CA ILE A 284 -23.38 1.07 14.20
C ILE A 284 -24.31 0.42 15.23
N GLN A 285 -25.36 1.11 15.67
CA GLN A 285 -26.32 0.59 16.64
C GLN A 285 -27.11 -0.58 16.06
N ASP A 286 -27.71 -0.42 14.89
CA ASP A 286 -28.57 -1.42 14.26
C ASP A 286 -27.80 -2.67 13.84
N SER A 287 -26.56 -2.47 13.35
CA SER A 287 -25.66 -3.58 12.98
C SER A 287 -25.31 -4.50 14.15
N THR A 288 -25.32 -3.96 15.38
CA THR A 288 -24.97 -4.70 16.60
C THR A 288 -26.16 -4.87 17.55
N ALA A 289 -27.35 -4.40 17.13
CA ALA A 289 -28.59 -4.53 17.91
C ALA A 289 -28.90 -6.00 18.20
N GLY A 290 -29.17 -6.30 19.47
CA GLY A 290 -29.48 -7.66 19.92
C GLY A 290 -28.28 -8.63 19.99
N MET A 291 -27.05 -8.18 19.69
CA MET A 291 -25.86 -8.99 19.88
C MET A 291 -25.39 -8.91 21.34
N ASP A 292 -25.34 -10.05 22.00
CA ASP A 292 -24.70 -10.19 23.30
C ASP A 292 -23.15 -10.25 23.16
N ALA A 293 -22.47 -10.25 24.30
CA ALA A 293 -21.00 -10.36 24.32
C ALA A 293 -20.49 -11.65 23.62
N THR A 294 -21.28 -12.72 23.65
CA THR A 294 -20.91 -13.99 22.98
C THR A 294 -21.02 -13.88 21.48
N ALA A 295 -22.11 -13.32 20.96
CA ALA A 295 -22.30 -13.07 19.54
C ALA A 295 -21.20 -12.14 18.98
N LEU A 296 -20.85 -11.07 19.71
CA LEU A 296 -19.74 -10.17 19.34
C LEU A 296 -18.37 -10.89 19.35
N ARG A 297 -18.14 -11.83 20.28
CA ARG A 297 -16.92 -12.66 20.28
C ARG A 297 -16.85 -13.60 19.08
N VAL A 298 -17.99 -14.16 18.65
CA VAL A 298 -18.08 -14.98 17.44
C VAL A 298 -17.82 -14.10 16.21
N LEU A 299 -18.47 -12.95 16.13
CA LEU A 299 -18.29 -11.99 15.04
C LEU A 299 -16.83 -11.50 14.96
N ALA A 300 -16.17 -11.27 16.09
CA ALA A 300 -14.76 -10.87 16.16
C ALA A 300 -13.80 -11.91 15.57
N ARG A 301 -14.18 -13.19 15.53
CA ARG A 301 -13.42 -14.28 14.91
C ARG A 301 -13.89 -14.63 13.50
N HIS A 302 -15.00 -14.03 13.06
CA HIS A 302 -15.57 -14.35 11.76
C HIS A 302 -14.75 -13.71 10.61
N PRO A 303 -14.30 -14.47 9.61
CA PRO A 303 -13.37 -13.98 8.58
C PRO A 303 -13.95 -12.85 7.71
N ILE A 304 -15.27 -12.82 7.52
CA ILE A 304 -15.99 -11.79 6.74
C ILE A 304 -16.45 -10.66 7.66
N GLY A 305 -17.02 -10.97 8.83
CA GLY A 305 -17.60 -9.98 9.74
C GLY A 305 -16.56 -9.16 10.51
N ASN A 306 -15.39 -9.73 10.85
CA ASN A 306 -14.36 -9.04 11.60
C ASN A 306 -13.88 -7.72 10.94
N PRO A 307 -13.60 -7.63 9.63
CA PRO A 307 -13.24 -6.35 9.01
C PRO A 307 -14.31 -5.27 9.13
N THR A 308 -15.58 -5.65 9.07
CA THR A 308 -16.69 -4.70 9.27
C THR A 308 -16.77 -4.27 10.73
N LEU A 309 -16.65 -5.21 11.67
CA LEU A 309 -16.62 -4.90 13.11
C LEU A 309 -15.45 -3.97 13.48
N GLN A 310 -14.26 -4.15 12.86
CA GLN A 310 -13.14 -3.22 13.04
C GLN A 310 -13.50 -1.80 12.62
N LEU A 311 -14.16 -1.65 11.46
CA LEU A 311 -14.55 -0.34 10.96
C LEU A 311 -15.63 0.30 11.83
N LEU A 312 -16.66 -0.48 12.24
CA LEU A 312 -17.70 0.00 13.15
C LEU A 312 -17.10 0.50 14.47
N LEU A 313 -16.17 -0.26 15.07
CA LEU A 313 -15.47 0.14 16.29
C LEU A 313 -14.62 1.40 16.08
N GLU A 314 -13.90 1.52 14.98
CA GLU A 314 -13.11 2.72 14.67
C GLU A 314 -14.01 3.94 14.54
N LEU A 315 -15.13 3.82 13.83
CA LEU A 315 -16.09 4.92 13.63
C LEU A 315 -16.78 5.29 14.94
N ASP A 316 -17.24 4.32 15.74
CA ASP A 316 -17.82 4.55 17.08
C ASP A 316 -16.86 5.37 17.96
N LEU A 317 -15.59 4.97 18.03
CA LEU A 317 -14.56 5.64 18.81
C LEU A 317 -14.17 7.04 18.30
N THR A 318 -14.34 7.29 16.99
CA THR A 318 -13.97 8.58 16.39
C THR A 318 -15.12 9.58 16.38
N LEU A 319 -16.35 9.14 16.18
CA LEU A 319 -17.54 9.99 16.16
C LEU A 319 -17.96 10.42 17.56
N ASN A 320 -17.81 9.54 18.55
CA ASN A 320 -18.26 9.78 19.93
C ASN A 320 -17.20 10.48 20.81
N LYS A 321 -16.09 10.99 20.26
CA LYS A 321 -15.07 11.72 21.04
C LYS A 321 -15.59 12.93 21.78
N SER A 322 -16.56 13.63 21.25
CA SER A 322 -17.18 14.82 21.84
C SER A 322 -18.27 14.46 22.86
N GLU A 323 -18.93 13.33 22.70
CA GLU A 323 -20.11 12.91 23.49
C GLU A 323 -19.74 12.05 24.71
N GLN A 324 -18.50 11.64 24.87
CA GLN A 324 -18.03 10.86 26.04
C GLN A 324 -18.20 11.57 27.40
N LYS A 325 -18.71 12.82 27.40
CA LYS A 325 -19.09 13.57 28.62
C LYS A 325 -20.57 13.51 28.94
N ALA A 326 -21.42 13.08 28.03
CA ALA A 326 -22.84 12.89 28.28
C ALA A 326 -23.07 11.40 28.66
N GLU A 327 -23.77 11.17 29.77
CA GLU A 327 -24.28 9.85 30.14
C GLU A 327 -25.34 9.44 29.10
N SER A 328 -24.90 8.79 28.01
CA SER A 328 -25.85 8.21 27.06
C SER A 328 -26.45 6.93 27.65
N GLU A 329 -27.77 6.81 27.57
CA GLU A 329 -28.53 5.67 28.10
C GLU A 329 -28.21 4.31 27.41
N GLN A 330 -27.51 4.33 26.26
CA GLN A 330 -27.14 3.13 25.53
C GLN A 330 -25.63 2.90 25.51
N PRO A 331 -25.13 1.68 25.78
CA PRO A 331 -23.72 1.37 25.74
C PRO A 331 -23.21 1.44 24.31
N THR A 332 -22.13 2.19 24.08
CA THR A 332 -21.42 2.19 22.79
C THR A 332 -20.82 0.81 22.51
N LEU A 333 -20.51 0.52 21.23
CA LEU A 333 -19.90 -0.73 20.82
C LEU A 333 -18.63 -1.07 21.63
N LEU A 334 -17.84 -0.05 21.99
CA LEU A 334 -16.68 -0.23 22.85
C LEU A 334 -17.07 -0.87 24.21
N PHE A 335 -18.14 -0.42 24.86
CA PHE A 335 -18.56 -0.92 26.16
C PHE A 335 -19.35 -2.24 26.06
N GLN A 336 -19.88 -2.57 24.89
CA GLN A 336 -20.40 -3.92 24.62
C GLN A 336 -19.25 -4.94 24.51
N LEU A 337 -18.12 -4.56 23.87
CA LEU A 337 -16.91 -5.39 23.76
C LEU A 337 -16.13 -5.47 25.08
N LEU A 338 -16.12 -4.39 25.87
CA LEU A 338 -15.41 -4.26 27.14
C LEU A 338 -16.37 -3.82 28.27
N PRO A 339 -17.24 -4.70 28.75
CA PRO A 339 -18.21 -4.36 29.82
C PRO A 339 -17.50 -3.84 31.05
N GLY A 340 -17.99 -2.71 31.59
CA GLY A 340 -17.47 -2.10 32.82
C GLY A 340 -16.07 -1.47 32.73
N ALA A 341 -15.49 -1.37 31.51
CA ALA A 341 -14.18 -0.73 31.33
C ALA A 341 -14.25 0.79 31.69
N PRO A 342 -13.19 1.37 32.28
CA PRO A 342 -11.86 0.79 32.52
C PRO A 342 -11.74 -0.03 33.83
N LYS A 343 -12.73 -0.01 34.73
CA LYS A 343 -12.62 -0.65 36.05
C LYS A 343 -12.52 -2.18 35.95
N SER A 344 -13.30 -2.80 35.09
CA SER A 344 -13.30 -4.26 34.89
C SER A 344 -11.95 -4.78 34.40
N LEU A 345 -11.15 -3.97 33.71
CA LEU A 345 -9.83 -4.36 33.20
C LEU A 345 -8.76 -4.54 34.30
N HIS A 346 -9.07 -4.17 35.57
CA HIS A 346 -8.18 -4.45 36.70
C HIS A 346 -8.32 -5.90 37.20
N ASP A 347 -9.44 -6.53 36.89
CA ASP A 347 -9.69 -7.93 37.20
C ASP A 347 -9.38 -8.79 35.97
N SER A 348 -8.43 -9.72 36.12
CA SER A 348 -8.04 -10.65 35.04
C SER A 348 -9.13 -11.68 34.70
N SER A 349 -10.09 -11.90 35.59
CA SER A 349 -11.24 -12.81 35.41
C SER A 349 -12.48 -12.09 34.88
N SER A 350 -12.41 -10.78 34.69
CA SER A 350 -13.51 -10.03 34.10
C SER A 350 -13.74 -10.40 32.64
N GLU A 351 -14.99 -10.34 32.21
CA GLU A 351 -15.38 -10.61 30.83
C GLU A 351 -14.59 -9.77 29.80
N ALA A 352 -14.33 -8.49 30.11
CA ALA A 352 -13.52 -7.59 29.30
C ALA A 352 -12.06 -8.05 29.17
N SER A 353 -11.44 -8.49 30.26
CA SER A 353 -10.07 -9.02 30.28
C SER A 353 -9.96 -10.34 29.53
N GLU A 354 -10.94 -11.25 29.73
CA GLU A 354 -11.01 -12.52 29.01
C GLU A 354 -11.17 -12.32 27.50
N PHE A 355 -12.01 -11.37 27.08
CA PHE A 355 -12.17 -11.03 25.68
C PHE A 355 -10.83 -10.64 25.04
N VAL A 356 -10.10 -9.70 25.64
CA VAL A 356 -8.81 -9.25 25.10
C VAL A 356 -7.78 -10.38 25.07
N ASN A 357 -7.66 -11.14 26.17
CA ASN A 357 -6.73 -12.26 26.26
C ASN A 357 -7.06 -13.40 25.29
N GLY A 358 -8.34 -13.65 25.03
CA GLY A 358 -8.79 -14.69 24.09
C GLY A 358 -8.62 -14.30 22.62
N MET A 359 -8.66 -12.98 22.30
CA MET A 359 -8.56 -12.50 20.93
C MET A 359 -7.13 -12.19 20.47
N ILE A 360 -6.22 -11.85 21.39
CA ILE A 360 -4.88 -11.35 21.03
C ILE A 360 -4.03 -12.40 20.27
N TYR A 361 -4.28 -13.69 20.48
CA TYR A 361 -3.59 -14.79 19.81
C TYR A 361 -4.38 -15.38 18.64
N ASP A 362 -5.63 -14.96 18.45
CA ASP A 362 -6.46 -15.42 17.36
C ASP A 362 -6.05 -14.75 16.03
N GLN A 363 -5.97 -15.50 14.94
CA GLN A 363 -5.52 -14.98 13.63
C GLN A 363 -6.41 -13.86 13.09
N ILE A 364 -7.69 -13.90 13.36
CA ILE A 364 -8.69 -12.93 12.91
C ILE A 364 -8.99 -11.92 14.01
N GLY A 365 -9.30 -12.39 15.22
CA GLY A 365 -9.66 -11.58 16.36
C GLY A 365 -8.57 -10.58 16.80
N SER A 366 -7.30 -10.94 16.64
CA SER A 366 -6.18 -10.03 16.96
C SER A 366 -6.21 -8.72 16.17
N ARG A 367 -6.82 -8.69 15.00
CA ARG A 367 -6.97 -7.47 14.20
C ARG A 367 -7.94 -6.47 14.83
N LEU A 368 -9.01 -6.99 15.44
CA LEU A 368 -9.93 -6.16 16.22
C LEU A 368 -9.23 -5.58 17.46
N ILE A 369 -8.38 -6.39 18.13
CA ILE A 369 -7.55 -5.90 19.25
C ILE A 369 -6.57 -4.81 18.79
N GLU A 370 -5.98 -4.91 17.59
CA GLU A 370 -5.15 -3.84 17.05
C GLU A 370 -5.94 -2.54 16.85
N THR A 371 -7.18 -2.61 16.33
CA THR A 371 -8.09 -1.46 16.18
C THR A 371 -8.45 -0.88 17.54
N LEU A 372 -8.82 -1.73 18.50
CA LEU A 372 -9.08 -1.34 19.87
C LEU A 372 -7.90 -0.60 20.51
N ILE A 373 -6.69 -1.17 20.43
CA ILE A 373 -5.48 -0.53 20.95
C ILE A 373 -5.24 0.83 20.26
N THR A 374 -5.44 0.92 18.96
CA THR A 374 -5.12 2.13 18.18
C THR A 374 -6.06 3.28 18.53
N HIS A 375 -7.35 3.02 18.67
CA HIS A 375 -8.38 4.06 18.73
C HIS A 375 -8.98 4.26 20.14
N SER A 376 -8.82 3.33 21.09
CA SER A 376 -9.42 3.43 22.43
C SER A 376 -9.05 4.71 23.16
N PRO A 377 -9.94 5.27 23.99
CA PRO A 377 -9.68 6.43 24.84
C PRO A 377 -8.49 6.21 25.77
N GLY A 378 -7.77 7.29 26.10
CA GLY A 378 -6.55 7.22 26.90
C GLY A 378 -6.70 6.50 28.25
N LYS A 379 -7.83 6.66 28.94
CA LYS A 379 -8.11 5.99 30.22
C LYS A 379 -8.22 4.46 30.05
N ILE A 380 -8.92 4.02 29.01
CA ILE A 380 -9.09 2.59 28.69
C ILE A 380 -7.75 2.01 28.23
N PHE A 381 -7.04 2.70 27.33
CA PHE A 381 -5.70 2.26 26.90
C PHE A 381 -4.73 2.11 28.08
N LYS A 382 -4.74 3.07 29.03
CA LYS A 382 -3.88 3.00 30.21
C LYS A 382 -4.20 1.75 31.05
N ALA A 383 -5.48 1.46 31.29
CA ALA A 383 -5.90 0.27 32.02
C ALA A 383 -5.51 -1.03 31.28
N LEU A 384 -5.75 -1.11 29.96
CA LEU A 384 -5.33 -2.23 29.12
C LEU A 384 -3.82 -2.44 29.17
N ASN A 385 -3.04 -1.33 29.06
CA ASN A 385 -1.59 -1.42 29.11
C ASN A 385 -1.08 -1.94 30.44
N GLN A 386 -1.53 -1.34 31.54
CA GLN A 386 -1.03 -1.66 32.87
C GLN A 386 -1.38 -3.09 33.33
N ASN A 387 -2.58 -3.57 32.99
CA ASN A 387 -3.07 -4.82 33.54
C ASN A 387 -2.92 -6.02 32.58
N ILE A 388 -2.95 -5.78 31.25
CA ILE A 388 -2.93 -6.87 30.27
C ILE A 388 -1.63 -6.86 29.45
N PHE A 389 -1.25 -5.72 28.82
CA PHE A 389 -0.18 -5.73 27.82
C PHE A 389 1.21 -5.67 28.43
N LEU A 390 1.49 -4.70 29.29
CA LEU A 390 2.84 -4.49 29.85
C LEU A 390 3.35 -5.67 30.70
N PRO A 391 2.50 -6.37 31.50
CA PRO A 391 2.94 -7.56 32.25
C PRO A 391 3.45 -8.71 31.36
N ARG A 392 2.90 -8.86 30.15
CA ARG A 392 3.14 -9.99 29.24
C ARG A 392 3.79 -9.55 27.92
N ILE A 393 4.30 -8.32 27.82
CA ILE A 393 4.77 -7.73 26.56
C ILE A 393 5.88 -8.55 25.90
N GLU A 394 6.78 -9.15 26.67
CA GLU A 394 7.84 -10.01 26.15
C GLU A 394 7.31 -11.27 25.44
N GLY A 395 6.19 -11.83 25.93
CA GLY A 395 5.52 -12.95 25.29
C GLY A 395 4.84 -12.54 23.99
N TYR A 396 4.18 -11.38 23.99
CA TYR A 396 3.49 -10.88 22.80
C TYR A 396 4.46 -10.57 21.66
N VAL A 397 5.61 -9.95 21.91
CA VAL A 397 6.57 -9.61 20.84
C VAL A 397 7.20 -10.84 20.18
N ARG A 398 7.27 -11.98 20.88
CA ARG A 398 7.83 -13.23 20.35
C ARG A 398 6.87 -14.05 19.48
N ASN A 399 5.57 -13.84 19.67
CA ASN A 399 4.54 -14.63 18.99
C ASN A 399 4.19 -14.01 17.63
N ASP A 400 3.88 -14.85 16.66
CA ASP A 400 3.64 -14.48 15.26
C ASP A 400 2.41 -13.59 15.09
N ILE A 401 1.37 -13.81 15.88
CA ILE A 401 0.09 -13.12 15.80
C ILE A 401 0.09 -11.91 16.72
N SER A 402 0.35 -12.09 18.01
CA SER A 402 0.25 -11.02 18.99
C SER A 402 1.34 -9.95 18.87
N SER A 403 2.42 -10.21 18.12
CA SER A 403 3.46 -9.21 17.86
C SER A 403 2.95 -7.96 17.14
N TYR A 404 1.89 -8.07 16.33
CA TYR A 404 1.26 -6.93 15.68
C TYR A 404 0.47 -6.06 16.67
N ALA A 405 -0.26 -6.68 17.57
CA ALA A 405 -0.91 -5.97 18.68
C ALA A 405 0.15 -5.30 19.57
N ALA A 406 1.25 -5.98 19.88
CA ALA A 406 2.37 -5.41 20.64
C ALA A 406 2.96 -4.16 19.94
N ILE A 407 3.14 -4.17 18.63
CA ILE A 407 3.57 -3.00 17.85
C ILE A 407 2.59 -1.82 18.06
N ARG A 408 1.26 -2.08 18.03
CA ARG A 408 0.27 -1.02 18.28
C ARG A 408 0.35 -0.48 19.70
N VAL A 409 0.59 -1.34 20.70
CA VAL A 409 0.84 -0.92 22.09
C VAL A 409 2.07 -0.03 22.17
N LEU A 410 3.23 -0.48 21.67
CA LEU A 410 4.50 0.25 21.69
C LEU A 410 4.38 1.64 21.05
N ASN A 411 3.57 1.77 20.00
CA ASN A 411 3.33 3.05 19.34
C ASN A 411 2.61 4.08 20.23
N ARG A 412 1.87 3.63 21.24
CA ARG A 412 1.06 4.50 22.10
C ARG A 412 1.67 4.74 23.50
N LEU A 413 2.69 3.98 23.89
CA LEU A 413 3.30 4.09 25.23
C LEU A 413 3.82 5.49 25.53
N SER A 414 3.69 5.93 26.79
CA SER A 414 4.42 7.05 27.35
C SER A 414 5.92 6.74 27.39
N LYS A 415 6.76 7.73 27.73
CA LYS A 415 8.21 7.47 27.88
C LYS A 415 8.49 6.44 28.97
N ASP A 416 7.83 6.58 30.12
CA ASP A 416 8.08 5.74 31.30
C ASP A 416 7.60 4.31 31.08
N ASP A 417 6.40 4.14 30.49
CA ASP A 417 5.87 2.82 30.12
C ASP A 417 6.73 2.15 29.04
N LEU A 418 7.28 2.95 28.09
CA LEU A 418 8.18 2.44 27.04
C LEU A 418 9.49 1.93 27.65
N VAL A 419 10.10 2.65 28.61
CA VAL A 419 11.30 2.21 29.31
C VAL A 419 11.05 0.86 30.01
N GLN A 420 9.93 0.72 30.73
CA GLN A 420 9.56 -0.54 31.37
C GLN A 420 9.34 -1.67 30.33
N ALA A 421 8.70 -1.37 29.20
CA ALA A 421 8.50 -2.35 28.14
C ALA A 421 9.83 -2.80 27.54
N VAL A 422 10.74 -1.85 27.24
CA VAL A 422 12.09 -2.15 26.70
C VAL A 422 12.90 -2.99 27.68
N GLU A 423 12.84 -2.69 28.98
CA GLU A 423 13.54 -3.47 30.00
C GLU A 423 13.12 -4.95 29.98
N LYS A 424 11.80 -5.22 29.86
CA LYS A 424 11.26 -6.58 29.72
C LYS A 424 11.60 -7.26 28.39
N ILE A 425 11.63 -6.49 27.29
CA ILE A 425 11.88 -7.03 25.95
C ILE A 425 13.36 -7.24 25.67
N THR A 426 14.27 -6.44 26.25
CA THR A 426 15.71 -6.47 25.96
C THR A 426 16.34 -7.88 26.04
N PRO A 427 16.03 -8.73 27.03
CA PRO A 427 16.59 -10.09 27.08
C PRO A 427 16.15 -10.98 25.90
N THR A 428 15.06 -10.64 25.24
CA THR A 428 14.50 -11.43 24.12
C THR A 428 14.93 -10.92 22.75
N VAL A 429 15.66 -9.81 22.67
CA VAL A 429 16.09 -9.19 21.39
C VAL A 429 16.85 -10.16 20.47
N PRO A 430 17.82 -10.96 20.94
CA PRO A 430 18.49 -11.93 20.07
C PRO A 430 17.51 -12.95 19.46
N GLN A 431 16.50 -13.40 20.23
CA GLN A 431 15.46 -14.31 19.74
C GLN A 431 14.52 -13.65 18.72
N LEU A 432 14.25 -12.33 18.88
CA LEU A 432 13.45 -11.58 17.90
C LEU A 432 14.19 -11.46 16.56
N VAL A 433 15.52 -11.31 16.61
CA VAL A 433 16.37 -11.32 15.41
C VAL A 433 16.33 -12.69 14.73
N GLU A 434 16.57 -13.76 15.47
CA GLU A 434 16.53 -15.15 14.99
C GLU A 434 15.19 -15.49 14.31
N LYS A 435 14.07 -15.09 14.94
CA LYS A 435 12.71 -15.30 14.42
C LYS A 435 12.26 -14.26 13.37
N SER A 436 13.16 -13.40 12.91
CA SER A 436 12.90 -12.35 11.93
C SER A 436 11.75 -11.40 12.33
N ARG A 437 11.57 -11.14 13.66
CA ARG A 437 10.60 -10.15 14.18
C ARG A 437 11.10 -8.71 14.07
N ILE A 438 11.64 -8.38 12.92
CA ILE A 438 12.37 -7.14 12.66
C ILE A 438 11.47 -5.89 12.82
N ASN A 439 10.19 -6.00 12.48
CA ASN A 439 9.25 -4.87 12.63
C ASN A 439 9.05 -4.44 14.08
N VAL A 440 9.07 -5.39 15.03
CA VAL A 440 9.03 -5.07 16.46
C VAL A 440 10.26 -4.26 16.86
N LEU A 441 11.46 -4.71 16.43
CA LEU A 441 12.72 -4.03 16.70
C LEU A 441 12.72 -2.63 16.08
N ARG A 442 12.28 -2.49 14.83
CA ARG A 442 12.16 -1.18 14.17
C ARG A 442 11.29 -0.24 14.99
N THR A 443 10.09 -0.70 15.39
CA THR A 443 9.17 0.12 16.19
C THR A 443 9.80 0.53 17.53
N LEU A 444 10.51 -0.37 18.21
CA LEU A 444 11.22 -0.04 19.46
C LEU A 444 12.25 1.07 19.26
N PHE A 445 13.10 0.96 18.24
CA PHE A 445 14.10 1.99 17.93
C PHE A 445 13.45 3.33 17.56
N GLU A 446 12.43 3.32 16.71
CA GLU A 446 11.68 4.52 16.31
C GLU A 446 11.04 5.20 17.52
N ARG A 447 10.37 4.42 18.39
CA ARG A 447 9.69 4.96 19.58
C ARG A 447 10.69 5.46 20.63
N CYS A 448 11.76 4.73 20.90
CA CYS A 448 12.81 5.18 21.82
C CYS A 448 13.46 6.47 21.33
N ASN A 449 13.74 6.58 20.04
CA ASN A 449 14.26 7.81 19.45
C ASN A 449 13.27 8.98 19.57
N ALA A 450 12.00 8.77 19.19
CA ALA A 450 10.96 9.80 19.27
C ALA A 450 10.68 10.26 20.72
N ARG A 451 10.94 9.43 21.73
CA ARG A 451 10.75 9.72 23.15
C ARG A 451 12.03 10.14 23.86
N GLY A 452 13.17 10.19 23.17
CA GLY A 452 14.47 10.52 23.74
C GLY A 452 14.96 9.53 24.80
N ALA A 453 14.68 8.23 24.62
CA ALA A 453 15.08 7.13 25.50
C ALA A 453 16.43 6.54 25.02
N ASN A 454 17.51 7.31 25.16
CA ASN A 454 18.82 6.99 24.59
C ASN A 454 19.51 5.78 25.23
N ASP A 455 19.28 5.52 26.52
CA ASP A 455 19.89 4.38 27.20
C ASP A 455 19.23 3.06 26.77
N GLU A 456 17.93 3.09 26.53
CA GLU A 456 17.17 1.97 25.97
C GLU A 456 17.63 1.66 24.54
N ILE A 457 17.92 2.69 23.72
CA ILE A 457 18.50 2.51 22.39
C ILE A 457 19.86 1.78 22.48
N LYS A 458 20.70 2.12 23.46
CA LYS A 458 21.98 1.42 23.67
C LYS A 458 21.80 -0.05 24.03
N LYS A 459 20.85 -0.36 24.95
CA LYS A 459 20.51 -1.72 25.36
C LYS A 459 20.00 -2.55 24.18
N LEU A 460 19.03 -2.00 23.41
CA LEU A 460 18.48 -2.63 22.20
C LEU A 460 19.54 -2.87 21.13
N ASN A 461 20.43 -1.89 20.90
CA ASN A 461 21.51 -2.01 19.91
C ASN A 461 22.52 -3.10 20.29
N LYS A 462 22.81 -3.28 21.59
CA LYS A 462 23.65 -4.36 22.08
C LYS A 462 23.01 -5.72 21.77
N GLY A 463 21.75 -5.94 22.18
CA GLY A 463 21.02 -7.19 21.91
C GLY A 463 20.85 -7.48 20.43
N LEU A 464 20.64 -6.44 19.59
CA LEU A 464 20.57 -6.57 18.13
C LEU A 464 21.89 -7.10 17.56
N LYS A 465 23.02 -6.55 17.97
CA LYS A 465 24.35 -7.01 17.52
C LYS A 465 24.62 -8.44 17.96
N GLU A 466 24.29 -8.80 19.20
CA GLU A 466 24.42 -10.16 19.72
C GLU A 466 23.57 -11.18 18.91
N GLY A 467 22.37 -10.76 18.47
CA GLY A 467 21.49 -11.62 17.66
C GLY A 467 21.91 -11.76 16.20
N CYS A 468 22.58 -10.78 15.61
CA CYS A 468 22.99 -10.81 14.20
C CYS A 468 24.29 -11.62 13.96
N GLY A 469 25.23 -11.62 14.91
CA GLY A 469 26.51 -12.34 14.79
C GLY A 469 27.65 -11.64 15.54
N THR A 470 28.86 -12.18 15.38
CA THR A 470 30.05 -11.73 16.14
C THR A 470 30.89 -10.73 15.37
N THR A 471 30.84 -10.73 14.05
CA THR A 471 31.65 -9.83 13.22
C THR A 471 30.91 -8.51 12.93
N PRO A 472 31.62 -7.41 12.72
CA PRO A 472 30.98 -6.14 12.34
C PRO A 472 30.12 -6.26 11.07
N ALA A 473 30.54 -7.06 10.09
CA ALA A 473 29.82 -7.27 8.83
C ALA A 473 28.48 -7.99 9.00
N ASP A 474 28.35 -8.85 10.04
CA ASP A 474 27.18 -9.70 10.24
C ASP A 474 25.87 -8.94 10.37
N LEU A 475 25.91 -7.73 10.92
CA LEU A 475 24.70 -6.90 11.09
C LEU A 475 23.98 -6.65 9.74
N VAL A 476 24.70 -6.18 8.72
CA VAL A 476 24.11 -5.90 7.40
C VAL A 476 23.84 -7.19 6.64
N ILE A 477 24.78 -8.17 6.70
CA ILE A 477 24.64 -9.45 6.01
C ILE A 477 23.40 -10.19 6.51
N PHE A 478 23.18 -10.23 7.82
CA PHE A 478 22.02 -10.93 8.40
C PHE A 478 20.71 -10.22 8.06
N LEU A 479 20.62 -8.92 8.35
CA LEU A 479 19.38 -8.17 8.17
C LEU A 479 18.96 -8.07 6.70
N CYS A 480 19.92 -8.02 5.77
CA CYS A 480 19.62 -8.01 4.34
C CYS A 480 19.57 -9.41 3.69
N GLY A 481 19.65 -10.49 4.48
CA GLY A 481 19.53 -11.85 3.96
C GLY A 481 20.64 -12.24 2.97
N LEU A 482 21.87 -11.73 3.16
CA LEU A 482 22.99 -11.94 2.23
C LEU A 482 23.88 -13.16 2.57
N LYS A 483 23.51 -13.97 3.57
CA LYS A 483 24.34 -15.06 4.11
C LYS A 483 24.62 -16.24 3.16
N ASP A 484 23.72 -16.54 2.22
CA ASP A 484 23.79 -17.78 1.44
C ASP A 484 24.58 -17.63 0.14
N GLU A 485 25.88 -17.97 0.15
CA GLU A 485 26.67 -18.09 -1.06
C GLU A 485 26.39 -19.38 -1.86
N GLU A 486 26.00 -20.47 -1.22
CA GLU A 486 25.78 -21.76 -1.88
C GLU A 486 24.48 -21.85 -2.68
N LYS A 487 23.48 -21.03 -2.38
CA LYS A 487 22.23 -20.94 -3.18
C LYS A 487 22.37 -20.11 -4.46
N LYS A 488 23.55 -19.52 -4.73
CA LYS A 488 23.85 -18.67 -5.91
C LYS A 488 23.73 -19.38 -7.27
N LYS A 489 23.57 -20.66 -7.34
CA LYS A 489 23.47 -21.41 -8.62
C LYS A 489 22.05 -21.72 -9.08
N LYS A 490 21.03 -21.35 -8.31
CA LYS A 490 19.64 -21.44 -8.73
C LYS A 490 19.08 -20.02 -8.90
N ASP A 491 18.93 -19.66 -10.15
CA ASP A 491 18.19 -18.50 -10.68
C ASP A 491 17.95 -17.31 -9.73
N VAL A 492 18.70 -16.25 -9.98
CA VAL A 492 18.61 -14.90 -9.36
C VAL A 492 17.21 -14.25 -9.50
N GLN A 493 16.24 -14.93 -10.09
CA GLN A 493 14.97 -14.32 -10.50
C GLN A 493 13.77 -14.54 -9.58
N GLN A 494 13.85 -15.31 -8.50
CA GLN A 494 12.69 -15.44 -7.59
C GLN A 494 13.12 -15.71 -6.15
N LEU A 495 13.38 -14.65 -5.39
CA LEU A 495 13.24 -14.69 -3.94
C LEU A 495 11.79 -15.08 -3.62
N SER A 496 11.59 -16.03 -2.72
CA SER A 496 10.25 -16.30 -2.24
C SER A 496 9.67 -15.01 -1.61
N ARG A 497 8.37 -14.85 -1.66
CA ARG A 497 7.70 -13.68 -1.08
C ARG A 497 8.10 -13.41 0.38
N ASN A 498 8.30 -14.48 1.15
CA ASN A 498 8.72 -14.40 2.55
C ASN A 498 10.17 -13.92 2.70
N GLU A 499 11.09 -14.41 1.87
CA GLU A 499 12.49 -13.96 1.88
C GLU A 499 12.61 -12.50 1.51
N TYR A 500 11.84 -12.06 0.49
CA TYR A 500 11.78 -10.64 0.13
C TYR A 500 11.23 -9.77 1.26
N ALA A 501 10.18 -10.20 1.96
CA ALA A 501 9.61 -9.47 3.08
C ALA A 501 10.61 -9.35 4.26
N ILE A 502 11.31 -10.43 4.63
CA ILE A 502 12.33 -10.42 5.67
C ILE A 502 13.47 -9.46 5.31
N GLN A 503 13.96 -9.54 4.07
CA GLN A 503 14.99 -8.65 3.55
C GLN A 503 14.55 -7.18 3.55
N SER A 504 13.30 -6.91 3.14
CA SER A 504 12.71 -5.57 3.14
C SER A 504 12.64 -5.00 4.56
N HIS A 505 12.14 -5.76 5.53
CA HIS A 505 12.07 -5.33 6.93
C HIS A 505 13.45 -5.10 7.55
N GLY A 506 14.42 -5.95 7.24
CA GLY A 506 15.80 -5.78 7.70
C GLY A 506 16.46 -4.53 7.15
N ALA A 507 16.29 -4.27 5.85
CA ALA A 507 16.78 -3.05 5.20
C ALA A 507 16.11 -1.78 5.77
N GLN A 508 14.80 -1.82 6.04
CA GLN A 508 14.08 -0.73 6.69
C GLN A 508 14.60 -0.48 8.13
N LEU A 509 14.89 -1.53 8.89
CA LEU A 509 15.51 -1.38 10.22
C LEU A 509 16.87 -0.71 10.10
N LEU A 510 17.73 -1.15 9.17
CA LEU A 510 19.05 -0.52 8.94
C LEU A 510 18.93 0.96 8.57
N THR A 511 17.97 1.30 7.69
CA THR A 511 17.67 2.69 7.34
C THR A 511 17.22 3.50 8.57
N THR A 512 16.38 2.92 9.42
CA THR A 512 15.99 3.55 10.69
C THR A 512 17.19 3.77 11.61
N LEU A 513 18.05 2.77 11.79
CA LEU A 513 19.25 2.84 12.62
C LEU A 513 20.26 3.89 12.12
N LEU A 514 20.38 4.05 10.79
CA LEU A 514 21.21 5.09 10.18
C LEU A 514 20.76 6.51 10.58
N ASN A 515 19.45 6.70 10.78
CA ASN A 515 18.88 7.99 11.18
C ASN A 515 18.83 8.23 12.71
N ILE A 516 19.33 7.28 13.52
CA ILE A 516 19.32 7.37 14.99
C ILE A 516 20.75 7.56 15.50
N SER A 517 20.97 8.61 16.28
CA SER A 517 22.25 8.88 16.92
C SER A 517 22.70 7.70 17.81
N GLY A 518 23.91 7.22 17.63
CA GLY A 518 24.48 6.07 18.33
C GLY A 518 24.51 4.80 17.48
N PRO A 519 23.36 4.17 17.11
CA PRO A 519 23.32 3.01 16.22
C PRO A 519 23.93 3.24 14.84
N THR A 520 23.82 4.48 14.30
CA THR A 520 24.39 4.92 13.01
C THR A 520 25.83 4.47 12.82
N LYS A 521 26.67 4.69 13.86
CA LYS A 521 28.10 4.31 13.83
C LYS A 521 28.26 2.81 13.59
N GLY A 522 27.46 1.97 14.27
CA GLY A 522 27.55 0.52 14.13
C GLY A 522 27.16 0.02 12.75
N VAL A 523 26.13 0.65 12.11
CA VAL A 523 25.73 0.32 10.74
C VAL A 523 26.81 0.77 9.74
N GLN A 524 27.39 1.96 9.93
CA GLN A 524 28.48 2.45 9.08
C GLN A 524 29.73 1.57 9.19
N GLU A 525 30.09 1.13 10.40
CA GLU A 525 31.18 0.17 10.62
C GLU A 525 30.89 -1.17 9.95
N SER A 526 29.64 -1.64 10.01
CA SER A 526 29.22 -2.88 9.33
C SER A 526 29.34 -2.76 7.82
N LEU A 527 28.89 -1.65 7.22
CA LEU A 527 29.01 -1.41 5.77
C LEU A 527 30.47 -1.35 5.30
N LEU A 528 31.37 -0.77 6.12
CA LEU A 528 32.80 -0.73 5.80
C LEU A 528 33.50 -2.08 5.91
N ALA A 529 32.96 -2.99 6.73
CA ALA A 529 33.49 -4.36 6.90
C ALA A 529 33.03 -5.32 5.79
N LEU A 530 32.13 -4.90 4.89
CA LEU A 530 31.66 -5.71 3.77
C LEU A 530 32.71 -5.77 2.66
N GLU A 531 32.79 -6.92 2.01
CA GLU A 531 33.56 -7.06 0.78
C GLU A 531 32.92 -6.27 -0.37
N PRO A 532 33.70 -5.73 -1.33
CA PRO A 532 33.17 -4.97 -2.47
C PRO A 532 32.08 -5.72 -3.24
N ALA A 533 32.24 -7.02 -3.47
CA ALA A 533 31.23 -7.86 -4.12
C ALA A 533 29.91 -7.91 -3.34
N THR A 534 29.96 -7.92 -2.01
CA THR A 534 28.75 -7.89 -1.16
C THR A 534 28.08 -6.52 -1.20
N ILE A 535 28.84 -5.42 -1.29
CA ILE A 535 28.27 -4.08 -1.47
C ILE A 535 27.55 -3.97 -2.82
N VAL A 536 28.14 -4.48 -3.91
CA VAL A 536 27.49 -4.54 -5.23
C VAL A 536 26.21 -5.38 -5.16
N ARG A 537 26.25 -6.53 -4.52
CA ARG A 537 25.08 -7.38 -4.32
C ARG A 537 23.98 -6.65 -3.52
N LEU A 538 24.33 -5.94 -2.45
CA LEU A 538 23.40 -5.10 -1.69
C LEU A 538 22.75 -4.02 -2.55
N ALA A 539 23.49 -3.44 -3.50
CA ALA A 539 23.01 -2.43 -4.41
C ALA A 539 22.08 -2.97 -5.51
N THR A 540 22.21 -4.26 -5.88
CA THR A 540 21.52 -4.83 -7.05
C THR A 540 20.36 -5.77 -6.70
N THR A 541 20.22 -6.18 -5.43
CA THR A 541 19.25 -7.20 -5.03
C THR A 541 17.80 -6.68 -5.01
N SER A 542 17.53 -5.53 -4.38
CA SER A 542 16.18 -4.99 -4.24
C SER A 542 16.19 -3.49 -3.93
N MET A 543 15.03 -2.84 -4.10
CA MET A 543 14.89 -1.42 -3.75
C MET A 543 15.16 -1.14 -2.25
N PRO A 544 14.64 -1.92 -1.29
CA PRO A 544 14.96 -1.69 0.13
C PRO A 544 16.47 -1.80 0.42
N THR A 545 17.18 -2.74 -0.18
CA THR A 545 18.62 -2.93 0.09
C THR A 545 19.47 -1.80 -0.47
N VAL A 546 19.18 -1.31 -1.69
CA VAL A 546 19.91 -0.15 -2.24
C VAL A 546 19.62 1.12 -1.44
N THR A 547 18.40 1.25 -0.86
CA THR A 547 18.03 2.37 0.00
C THR A 547 18.93 2.47 1.24
N VAL A 548 19.41 1.37 1.79
CA VAL A 548 20.39 1.38 2.88
C VAL A 548 21.68 2.12 2.47
N LEU A 549 22.19 1.83 1.28
CA LEU A 549 23.41 2.46 0.77
C LEU A 549 23.18 3.92 0.41
N THR A 550 22.08 4.26 -0.24
CA THR A 550 21.78 5.66 -0.58
C THR A 550 21.53 6.51 0.65
N THR A 551 20.85 5.96 1.68
CA THR A 551 20.70 6.61 2.98
C THR A 551 22.06 6.79 3.68
N ALA A 552 22.91 5.77 3.67
CA ALA A 552 24.25 5.83 4.26
C ALA A 552 25.12 6.92 3.58
N LEU A 553 24.98 7.14 2.28
CA LEU A 553 25.64 8.23 1.55
C LEU A 553 25.04 9.62 1.84
N SER A 554 23.76 9.68 2.23
CA SER A 554 23.09 10.95 2.51
C SER A 554 23.38 11.53 3.89
N ILE A 555 23.75 10.69 4.86
CA ILE A 555 23.98 11.08 6.26
C ILE A 555 25.46 11.33 6.57
N SER A 556 25.72 12.09 7.64
CA SER A 556 27.07 12.36 8.15
C SER A 556 27.69 11.13 8.81
N SER A 557 29.01 11.01 8.76
CA SER A 557 29.77 9.96 9.43
C SER A 557 30.83 10.54 10.35
N SER A 558 30.99 9.93 11.52
CA SER A 558 32.13 10.22 12.40
C SER A 558 33.48 9.76 11.81
N ASN A 559 33.46 8.83 10.86
CA ASN A 559 34.61 8.38 10.09
C ASN A 559 34.74 9.21 8.81
N PRO A 560 35.72 10.10 8.67
CA PRO A 560 35.88 10.96 7.49
C PRO A 560 36.19 10.18 6.21
N ALA A 561 36.62 8.92 6.31
CA ALA A 561 36.88 8.06 5.17
C ALA A 561 35.66 7.26 4.70
N PHE A 562 34.55 7.25 5.45
CA PHE A 562 33.40 6.37 5.18
C PHE A 562 32.88 6.48 3.76
N HIS A 563 32.47 7.66 3.32
CA HIS A 563 31.89 7.88 1.99
C HIS A 563 32.89 7.59 0.86
N LYS A 564 34.17 7.97 1.09
CA LYS A 564 35.24 7.67 0.15
C LYS A 564 35.49 6.17 0.03
N SER A 565 35.47 5.42 1.14
CA SER A 565 35.67 3.96 1.11
C SER A 565 34.55 3.24 0.38
N ILE A 566 33.27 3.60 0.65
CA ILE A 566 32.13 3.06 -0.08
C ILE A 566 32.22 3.38 -1.57
N ALA A 567 32.49 4.64 -1.92
CA ALA A 567 32.66 5.04 -3.31
C ALA A 567 33.82 4.29 -4.00
N SER A 568 34.95 4.07 -3.30
CA SER A 568 36.08 3.31 -3.82
C SER A 568 35.73 1.84 -4.10
N ALA A 569 34.93 1.22 -3.21
CA ALA A 569 34.50 -0.17 -3.35
C ALA A 569 33.59 -0.38 -4.58
N ILE A 570 32.73 0.58 -4.91
CA ILE A 570 31.78 0.47 -6.02
C ILE A 570 32.32 1.02 -7.35
N LEU A 571 33.41 1.80 -7.33
CA LEU A 571 33.98 2.41 -8.54
C LEU A 571 34.33 1.40 -9.64
N PRO A 572 34.91 0.21 -9.36
CA PRO A 572 35.16 -0.81 -10.39
C PRO A 572 33.89 -1.32 -11.09
N HIS A 573 32.75 -1.32 -10.37
CA HIS A 573 31.45 -1.86 -10.79
C HIS A 573 30.49 -0.78 -11.29
N THR A 574 30.99 0.42 -11.61
CA THR A 574 30.16 1.59 -11.99
C THR A 574 29.21 1.27 -13.14
N HIS A 575 29.71 0.62 -14.19
CA HIS A 575 28.90 0.27 -15.37
C HIS A 575 27.79 -0.75 -15.02
N GLU A 576 28.15 -1.84 -14.34
CA GLU A 576 27.22 -2.88 -13.90
C GLU A 576 26.07 -2.28 -13.06
N LEU A 577 26.43 -1.41 -12.11
CA LEU A 577 25.45 -0.72 -11.24
C LEU A 577 24.59 0.27 -12.04
N ALA A 578 25.15 0.99 -13.01
CA ALA A 578 24.43 2.00 -13.79
C ALA A 578 23.34 1.41 -14.68
N VAL A 579 23.50 0.18 -15.18
CA VAL A 579 22.49 -0.52 -16.00
C VAL A 579 21.56 -1.41 -15.14
N SER A 580 21.87 -1.61 -13.87
CA SER A 580 21.07 -2.41 -12.96
C SER A 580 19.75 -1.73 -12.60
N GLN A 581 18.67 -2.52 -12.46
CA GLN A 581 17.32 -2.06 -12.06
C GLN A 581 17.33 -1.25 -10.75
N PHE A 582 18.17 -1.60 -9.78
CA PHE A 582 18.25 -0.92 -8.49
C PHE A 582 19.54 -0.13 -8.32
N GLY A 583 20.67 -0.67 -8.83
CA GLY A 583 22.00 -0.10 -8.65
C GLY A 583 22.17 1.31 -9.21
N HIS A 584 21.43 1.67 -10.26
CA HIS A 584 21.47 3.01 -10.86
C HIS A 584 21.13 4.12 -9.84
N ASN A 585 20.28 3.82 -8.84
CA ASN A 585 19.95 4.76 -7.76
C ASN A 585 21.18 5.10 -6.90
N LEU A 586 22.03 4.10 -6.63
CA LEU A 586 23.27 4.32 -5.87
C LEU A 586 24.26 5.20 -6.66
N ILE A 587 24.43 4.94 -7.96
CA ILE A 587 25.29 5.76 -8.83
C ILE A 587 24.76 7.21 -8.88
N ASN A 588 23.45 7.40 -9.00
CA ASN A 588 22.85 8.73 -8.97
C ASN A 588 23.05 9.45 -7.62
N ALA A 589 22.96 8.75 -6.50
CA ALA A 589 23.16 9.34 -5.18
C ALA A 589 24.60 9.88 -4.94
N ILE A 590 25.62 9.36 -5.64
CA ILE A 590 26.99 9.84 -5.54
C ILE A 590 27.11 11.32 -5.98
N VAL A 591 26.32 11.75 -6.96
CA VAL A 591 26.33 13.15 -7.43
C VAL A 591 25.96 14.10 -6.30
N GLU A 592 24.99 13.69 -5.46
CA GLU A 592 24.44 14.48 -4.36
C GLU A 592 25.33 14.55 -3.11
N VAL A 593 26.41 13.77 -3.04
CA VAL A 593 27.38 13.87 -1.94
C VAL A 593 28.36 14.99 -2.25
N PRO A 594 28.59 15.95 -1.32
CA PRO A 594 29.52 17.07 -1.56
C PRO A 594 30.95 16.59 -1.78
N SER A 595 31.72 17.31 -2.61
CA SER A 595 33.13 16.95 -2.89
C SER A 595 34.07 17.37 -1.77
N LYS A 596 33.64 18.23 -0.85
CA LYS A 596 34.40 18.73 0.30
C LYS A 596 33.56 18.66 1.56
N GLY A 597 34.14 18.20 2.64
CA GLY A 597 33.49 18.11 3.94
C GLY A 597 34.27 17.21 4.89
N LYS A 598 34.12 17.40 6.20
CA LYS A 598 34.77 16.55 7.20
C LYS A 598 33.96 15.27 7.46
N GLU A 599 32.66 15.40 7.49
CA GLU A 599 31.75 14.34 7.94
C GLU A 599 31.03 13.63 6.76
N ARG A 600 30.91 14.29 5.60
CA ARG A 600 30.26 13.75 4.42
C ARG A 600 30.96 14.31 3.17
N SER A 601 31.75 13.50 2.48
CA SER A 601 32.34 13.92 1.21
C SER A 601 32.82 12.75 0.36
N ILE A 602 32.69 12.90 -0.98
CA ILE A 602 33.33 12.08 -2.00
C ILE A 602 34.21 13.02 -2.84
N PRO A 603 35.54 12.88 -2.82
CA PRO A 603 36.45 13.80 -3.50
C PRO A 603 36.13 13.95 -5.00
N PHE A 604 36.27 15.15 -5.52
CA PHE A 604 35.96 15.48 -6.93
C PHE A 604 36.64 14.54 -7.94
N HIS A 605 37.92 14.17 -7.72
CA HIS A 605 38.63 13.25 -8.62
C HIS A 605 37.98 11.86 -8.68
N MET A 606 37.31 11.40 -7.62
CA MET A 606 36.55 10.16 -7.65
C MET A 606 35.26 10.31 -8.47
N LYS A 607 34.54 11.43 -8.31
CA LYS A 607 33.38 11.71 -9.16
C LYS A 607 33.80 11.78 -10.65
N GLU A 608 34.96 12.39 -10.95
CA GLU A 608 35.52 12.40 -12.28
C GLU A 608 35.86 10.97 -12.79
N ALA A 609 36.38 10.10 -11.93
CA ALA A 609 36.63 8.70 -12.25
C ALA A 609 35.34 7.89 -12.51
N PHE A 610 34.27 8.12 -11.74
CA PHE A 610 32.95 7.54 -12.04
C PHE A 610 32.46 7.96 -13.42
N MET A 611 32.53 9.28 -13.71
CA MET A 611 32.08 9.79 -15.03
C MET A 611 32.94 9.26 -16.18
N ALA A 612 34.23 9.09 -15.99
CA ALA A 612 35.10 8.50 -16.99
C ALA A 612 34.69 7.07 -17.34
N ARG A 613 34.44 6.22 -16.30
CA ARG A 613 33.95 4.85 -16.52
C ARG A 613 32.56 4.79 -17.16
N LEU A 614 31.66 5.71 -16.79
CA LEU A 614 30.36 5.83 -17.48
C LEU A 614 30.54 6.19 -18.95
N GLY A 615 31.52 7.06 -19.27
CA GLY A 615 31.83 7.47 -20.63
C GLY A 615 32.41 6.34 -21.50
N GLU A 616 33.14 5.39 -20.90
CA GLU A 616 33.68 4.21 -21.60
C GLU A 616 32.57 3.28 -22.11
N HIS A 617 31.38 3.27 -21.41
CA HIS A 617 30.24 2.39 -21.70
C HIS A 617 29.00 3.16 -22.18
N GLU A 618 29.16 4.31 -22.81
CA GLU A 618 28.07 5.18 -23.28
C GLU A 618 26.99 4.43 -24.07
N ALA A 619 27.40 3.58 -25.03
CA ALA A 619 26.48 2.86 -25.90
C ALA A 619 25.51 1.96 -25.07
N GLU A 620 26.05 1.18 -24.13
CA GLU A 620 25.26 0.27 -23.27
C GLU A 620 24.35 1.04 -22.30
N LEU A 621 24.82 2.20 -21.79
CA LEU A 621 24.01 3.07 -20.95
C LEU A 621 22.83 3.66 -21.73
N ARG A 622 23.01 4.03 -22.99
CA ARG A 622 21.95 4.58 -23.84
C ARG A 622 20.91 3.52 -24.23
N ASP A 623 21.28 2.25 -24.28
CA ASP A 623 20.36 1.16 -24.60
C ASP A 623 19.41 0.80 -23.47
N SER A 624 19.81 1.00 -22.20
CA SER A 624 18.98 0.71 -21.05
C SER A 624 18.23 1.95 -20.52
N TRP A 625 17.01 1.77 -20.01
CA TRP A 625 16.27 2.88 -19.38
C TRP A 625 17.03 3.43 -18.15
N MET A 626 17.57 2.55 -17.32
CA MET A 626 18.34 2.90 -16.13
C MET A 626 19.62 3.64 -16.51
N GLY A 627 20.37 3.13 -17.49
CA GLY A 627 21.57 3.77 -17.99
C GLY A 627 21.31 5.16 -18.56
N ARG A 628 20.20 5.35 -19.32
CA ARG A 628 19.79 6.69 -19.78
C ARG A 628 19.49 7.64 -18.63
N SER A 629 18.87 7.14 -17.55
CA SER A 629 18.65 7.95 -16.36
C SER A 629 19.96 8.42 -15.71
N VAL A 630 20.91 7.50 -15.53
CA VAL A 630 22.27 7.82 -15.01
C VAL A 630 22.97 8.80 -15.94
N TRP A 631 23.01 8.52 -17.25
CA TRP A 631 23.68 9.39 -18.24
C TRP A 631 23.15 10.82 -18.20
N ARG A 632 21.83 10.98 -18.10
CA ARG A 632 21.17 12.29 -17.98
C ARG A 632 21.50 12.98 -16.66
N ASN A 633 21.44 12.27 -15.55
CA ASN A 633 21.70 12.83 -14.22
C ASN A 633 23.16 13.28 -14.05
N TRP A 634 24.10 12.52 -14.62
CA TRP A 634 25.52 12.85 -14.63
C TRP A 634 25.93 13.84 -15.73
N LYS A 635 24.97 14.33 -16.55
CA LYS A 635 25.24 15.22 -17.70
C LYS A 635 26.29 14.64 -18.66
N GLY A 636 26.12 13.35 -19.04
CA GLY A 636 27.09 12.64 -19.87
C GLY A 636 27.40 13.32 -21.23
N ASP A 637 26.37 13.91 -21.85
CA ASP A 637 26.59 14.66 -23.13
C ASP A 637 27.47 15.89 -22.93
N MET A 638 27.34 16.59 -21.79
CA MET A 638 28.20 17.71 -21.43
C MET A 638 29.64 17.24 -21.14
N TRP A 639 29.82 16.09 -20.47
CA TRP A 639 31.14 15.49 -20.28
C TRP A 639 31.85 15.19 -21.61
N LYS A 640 31.10 14.66 -22.56
CA LYS A 640 31.67 14.30 -23.89
C LYS A 640 32.04 15.51 -24.73
N THR A 641 31.18 16.53 -24.76
CA THR A 641 31.33 17.67 -25.69
C THR A 641 32.02 18.89 -25.06
N ARG A 642 31.78 19.12 -23.74
CA ARG A 642 32.20 20.32 -23.01
C ARG A 642 32.69 19.97 -21.62
N ARG A 643 33.83 19.26 -21.53
CA ARG A 643 34.37 18.71 -20.28
C ARG A 643 34.67 19.76 -19.21
N LEU A 644 35.05 20.98 -19.61
CA LEU A 644 35.26 22.08 -18.67
C LEU A 644 33.94 22.54 -18.06
N ASP A 645 32.88 22.64 -18.83
CA ASP A 645 31.56 23.03 -18.36
C ASP A 645 30.99 21.97 -17.38
N TRP A 646 31.23 20.69 -17.67
CA TRP A 646 30.87 19.61 -16.74
C TRP A 646 31.58 19.75 -15.39
N LYS A 647 32.86 20.12 -15.41
CA LYS A 647 33.62 20.36 -14.15
C LYS A 647 33.09 21.57 -13.38
N LEU A 648 32.66 22.62 -14.09
CA LEU A 648 32.02 23.79 -13.47
C LEU A 648 30.65 23.44 -12.89
N TRP A 649 29.82 22.76 -13.68
CA TRP A 649 28.52 22.26 -13.21
C TRP A 649 28.64 21.37 -11.96
N MET A 650 29.56 20.42 -11.92
CA MET A 650 29.75 19.58 -10.76
C MET A 650 30.16 20.38 -9.50
N LYS A 651 30.95 21.45 -9.66
CA LYS A 651 31.28 22.37 -8.55
C LYS A 651 30.08 23.20 -8.12
N GLU A 652 29.22 23.57 -9.04
CA GLU A 652 27.96 24.27 -8.75
C GLU A 652 26.97 23.38 -8.03
N VAL A 653 26.82 22.12 -8.42
CA VAL A 653 26.04 21.12 -7.70
C VAL A 653 26.55 20.97 -6.26
N ASP A 654 27.89 20.89 -6.07
CA ASP A 654 28.49 20.82 -4.75
C ASP A 654 28.19 22.07 -3.88
N ALA A 655 28.09 23.25 -4.50
CA ALA A 655 27.79 24.49 -3.78
C ALA A 655 26.30 24.58 -3.35
N ASN A 656 25.41 23.98 -4.12
CA ASN A 656 23.97 23.97 -3.86
C ASN A 656 23.51 22.88 -2.89
N ILE A 657 24.37 21.91 -2.53
CA ILE A 657 24.04 20.89 -1.53
C ILE A 657 24.01 21.54 -0.14
N PRO A 658 22.89 21.49 0.61
CA PRO A 658 22.80 22.07 1.94
C PRO A 658 23.87 21.47 2.85
N SER A 659 24.74 22.33 3.39
CA SER A 659 25.65 21.89 4.45
C SER A 659 24.84 21.67 5.72
N SER A 660 24.86 20.45 6.25
CA SER A 660 24.11 20.01 7.42
C SER A 660 24.66 20.59 8.76
N LEU A 661 25.29 21.73 8.73
CA LEU A 661 25.72 22.45 9.93
C LEU A 661 24.81 23.65 10.15
N PRO A 662 24.20 23.82 11.35
CA PRO A 662 23.64 25.09 11.73
C PRO A 662 24.79 26.10 11.68
N GLN A 663 24.68 27.12 10.82
CA GLN A 663 25.64 28.20 10.75
C GLN A 663 25.65 28.85 12.12
N ARG A 664 26.78 28.70 12.82
CA ARG A 664 27.12 29.62 13.94
C ARG A 664 27.08 31.01 13.35
N GLY A 665 26.17 31.83 13.84
CA GLY A 665 26.06 33.23 13.49
C GLY A 665 27.45 33.94 13.59
N PRO A 666 27.61 35.04 12.86
CA PRO A 666 28.87 35.73 12.78
C PRO A 666 29.40 36.06 14.19
N LYS A 667 30.66 35.67 14.47
CA LYS A 667 31.35 36.04 15.68
C LYS A 667 31.39 37.56 15.77
N VAL A 668 30.59 38.11 16.65
CA VAL A 668 30.74 39.48 17.10
C VAL A 668 32.09 39.57 17.81
N ALA A 669 32.96 40.44 17.32
CA ALA A 669 34.28 40.67 17.89
C ALA A 669 34.14 41.13 19.35
N GLU A 670 34.71 40.37 20.28
CA GLU A 670 34.84 40.74 21.69
C GLU A 670 35.67 42.03 21.82
N LYS A 671 35.02 43.12 22.23
CA LYS A 671 35.70 44.25 22.87
C LYS A 671 35.87 43.96 24.37
N LYS A 672 37.09 44.08 24.85
CA LYS A 672 37.48 43.93 26.26
C LYS A 672 36.71 44.88 27.16
N PRO A 673 36.52 44.49 28.43
CA PRO A 673 35.68 45.19 29.37
C PRO A 673 36.42 46.31 30.09
N ASP A 674 35.73 47.46 30.31
CA ASP A 674 36.07 48.42 31.32
C ASP A 674 35.04 48.44 32.46
N ARG A 675 35.57 48.76 33.63
CA ARG A 675 35.12 48.57 35.01
C ARG A 675 33.70 49.04 35.36
N LYS A 676 33.18 48.32 36.37
CA LYS A 676 31.98 48.52 37.20
C LYS A 676 31.81 49.92 37.79
N PRO A 677 30.62 50.34 38.25
CA PRO A 677 30.16 50.04 39.61
C PRO A 677 28.73 49.43 39.73
N ALA A 678 28.50 48.90 40.91
CA ALA A 678 27.36 48.15 41.39
C ALA A 678 26.23 49.05 41.93
N PRO A 679 25.18 48.55 42.64
CA PRO A 679 23.91 48.15 42.08
C PRO A 679 22.73 48.97 42.68
N GLU A 680 21.59 48.97 42.05
CA GLU A 680 20.34 49.33 42.71
C GLU A 680 19.20 48.37 42.36
N VAL A 681 18.59 47.95 43.43
CA VAL A 681 17.41 47.09 43.54
C VAL A 681 16.17 47.93 43.24
N VAL A 682 15.20 47.42 42.52
CA VAL A 682 13.74 47.68 42.78
C VAL A 682 12.89 46.82 41.83
N GLU A 683 12.18 45.86 42.42
CA GLU A 683 10.78 45.44 42.35
C GLU A 683 10.08 45.21 41.00
N GLU A 684 9.47 44.00 40.93
CA GLU A 684 8.31 43.62 40.04
C GLU A 684 7.08 44.48 40.36
N PRO A 685 6.16 44.63 39.40
CA PRO A 685 4.83 44.04 39.56
C PRO A 685 4.22 43.47 38.24
N VAL A 686 3.65 42.31 38.30
CA VAL A 686 2.27 41.83 38.40
C VAL A 686 1.22 42.51 37.46
N PHE A 687 0.67 41.64 36.56
CA PHE A 687 -0.68 41.60 36.01
C PHE A 687 -1.29 42.82 35.28
N GLU A 688 -1.78 42.59 34.05
CA GLU A 688 -3.25 42.53 33.73
C GLU A 688 -3.47 42.49 32.20
N GLN A 689 -4.41 41.61 31.78
CA GLN A 689 -5.11 41.73 30.51
C GLN A 689 -6.18 42.82 30.62
N PRO A 690 -6.56 43.49 29.53
CA PRO A 690 -7.91 43.31 29.06
C PRO A 690 -8.12 43.39 27.52
N ALA A 691 -9.06 42.57 27.05
CA ALA A 691 -10.35 42.89 26.39
C ALA A 691 -10.33 43.68 25.06
N ILE A 692 -10.79 43.01 24.06
CA ILE A 692 -11.71 43.25 22.94
C ILE A 692 -12.17 44.73 22.78
N GLU A 693 -12.00 45.28 21.57
CA GLU A 693 -12.98 46.15 20.94
C GLU A 693 -12.90 46.08 19.41
N GLU A 694 -14.08 45.85 18.80
CA GLU A 694 -14.40 46.00 17.39
C GLU A 694 -14.28 47.45 16.96
N LEU A 695 -14.03 47.69 15.67
CA LEU A 695 -14.75 48.65 14.82
C LEU A 695 -14.18 48.70 13.38
N THR A 696 -14.96 48.19 12.47
CA THR A 696 -15.60 48.74 11.23
C THR A 696 -14.81 49.64 10.27
N ILE A 697 -14.85 49.17 8.99
CA ILE A 697 -15.20 49.89 7.72
C ILE A 697 -14.27 51.02 7.25
N ASP A 698 -13.66 50.86 6.07
CA ASP A 698 -14.00 51.55 4.82
C ASP A 698 -13.13 51.11 3.62
N LYS A 699 -13.85 50.87 2.51
CA LYS A 699 -13.35 50.96 1.13
C LYS A 699 -13.49 52.42 0.66
N PRO A 700 -12.79 52.97 -0.40
CA PRO A 700 -12.97 52.50 -1.76
C PRO A 700 -11.80 52.76 -2.77
N ALA A 701 -11.94 52.10 -3.91
CA ALA A 701 -11.78 52.54 -5.31
C ALA A 701 -10.40 52.99 -5.85
N ALA A 702 -9.89 52.45 -6.91
CA ALA A 702 -10.17 52.72 -8.32
C ALA A 702 -9.00 52.23 -9.21
N GLU A 703 -9.35 51.57 -10.28
CA GLU A 703 -8.53 51.35 -11.48
C GLU A 703 -8.06 52.65 -12.13
N PRO A 704 -7.07 52.68 -13.08
CA PRO A 704 -7.42 52.34 -14.42
C PRO A 704 -6.33 51.59 -15.28
N THR A 705 -6.86 50.85 -16.22
CA THR A 705 -6.38 50.40 -17.54
C THR A 705 -5.28 51.21 -18.20
N VAL A 706 -4.36 50.55 -18.91
CA VAL A 706 -3.94 50.86 -20.30
C VAL A 706 -3.44 49.60 -21.00
N GLU A 707 -3.98 49.37 -22.18
CA GLU A 707 -3.59 48.48 -23.27
C GLU A 707 -2.17 48.77 -23.75
N ASP A 708 -1.44 47.78 -24.27
CA ASP A 708 -0.93 47.83 -25.63
C ASP A 708 -0.41 46.50 -26.17
N ASP A 709 -0.73 46.30 -27.41
CA ASP A 709 -0.37 45.24 -28.33
C ASP A 709 1.13 45.02 -28.50
N THR A 710 1.55 43.77 -28.75
CA THR A 710 2.32 43.43 -29.95
C THR A 710 2.31 41.92 -30.16
N LYS A 711 1.70 41.51 -31.26
CA LYS A 711 1.91 40.24 -31.96
C LYS A 711 3.34 40.16 -32.45
N MET A 712 3.97 39.00 -32.34
CA MET A 712 4.86 38.48 -33.39
C MET A 712 4.78 36.95 -33.44
N ASP A 713 4.37 36.48 -34.58
CA ASP A 713 4.49 35.11 -35.10
C ASP A 713 5.94 34.65 -35.12
N VAL A 714 6.21 33.42 -34.72
CA VAL A 714 7.23 32.61 -35.37
C VAL A 714 6.71 31.17 -35.38
N ASP A 715 6.37 30.76 -36.59
CA ASP A 715 6.19 29.41 -37.06
C ASP A 715 7.47 28.56 -36.93
N GLU A 716 7.21 27.24 -37.01
CA GLU A 716 8.14 26.17 -37.46
C GLU A 716 8.98 25.47 -36.40
N VAL A 717 8.73 24.29 -36.33
CA VAL A 717 9.21 22.98 -36.82
C VAL A 717 9.40 22.04 -35.62
N VAL A 718 8.45 21.16 -35.42
CA VAL A 718 8.75 19.84 -34.85
C VAL A 718 8.10 18.80 -35.75
N ALA A 719 8.91 18.28 -36.67
CA ALA A 719 8.57 17.12 -37.46
C ALA A 719 9.51 15.97 -37.11
N ASN A 720 8.86 14.83 -36.73
CA ASN A 720 9.34 13.49 -37.05
C ASN A 720 10.60 12.94 -36.36
N ASP A 721 10.41 12.40 -35.15
CA ASP A 721 11.30 11.34 -34.63
C ASP A 721 10.56 10.03 -34.24
N ASP A 722 9.24 9.93 -34.50
CA ASP A 722 8.44 8.76 -34.12
C ASP A 722 8.47 7.58 -35.10
N ASP A 723 8.99 7.74 -36.33
CA ASP A 723 8.94 6.69 -37.36
C ASP A 723 10.17 5.76 -37.40
N GLU A 724 11.32 6.15 -36.89
CA GLU A 724 12.49 5.26 -36.80
C GLU A 724 12.40 4.26 -35.64
N GLU A 725 11.80 4.63 -34.52
CA GLU A 725 11.59 3.73 -33.36
C GLU A 725 10.63 2.59 -33.70
N LYS A 726 9.66 2.83 -34.55
CA LYS A 726 8.72 1.79 -35.03
C LYS A 726 9.33 0.76 -35.96
N LYS A 727 10.35 1.14 -36.72
CA LYS A 727 11.08 0.21 -37.63
C LYS A 727 12.05 -0.70 -36.87
N ALA A 728 12.73 -0.20 -35.84
CA ALA A 728 13.65 -0.98 -35.01
C ALA A 728 12.87 -2.03 -34.15
N LYS A 729 11.70 -1.66 -33.60
CA LYS A 729 10.83 -2.59 -32.83
C LYS A 729 10.23 -3.70 -33.70
N LYS A 730 10.05 -3.48 -35.01
CA LYS A 730 9.57 -4.54 -35.93
C LYS A 730 10.67 -5.57 -36.28
N LYS A 731 11.95 -5.18 -36.33
CA LYS A 731 13.07 -6.09 -36.67
C LYS A 731 13.43 -7.00 -35.50
N SER A 732 13.46 -6.47 -34.26
CA SER A 732 13.75 -7.26 -33.06
C SER A 732 12.61 -8.24 -32.69
N LYS A 733 11.34 -7.93 -33.08
CA LYS A 733 10.20 -8.83 -32.87
C LYS A 733 10.20 -10.03 -33.83
N LYS A 734 10.81 -9.90 -35.03
CA LYS A 734 10.88 -11.00 -35.99
C LYS A 734 11.95 -12.03 -35.60
N GLU A 735 13.10 -11.60 -35.10
CA GLU A 735 14.15 -12.53 -34.61
C GLU A 735 13.77 -13.27 -33.32
N LYS A 736 13.02 -12.63 -32.40
CA LYS A 736 12.51 -13.31 -31.20
C LYS A 736 11.40 -14.32 -31.50
N LYS A 737 10.64 -14.15 -32.60
CA LYS A 737 9.59 -15.10 -33.00
C LYS A 737 10.18 -16.37 -33.58
N ASP A 738 11.22 -16.27 -34.38
CA ASP A 738 11.90 -17.44 -35.00
C ASP A 738 12.69 -18.27 -33.97
N LYS A 739 13.21 -17.64 -32.90
CA LYS A 739 13.84 -18.37 -31.77
C LYS A 739 12.82 -19.10 -30.88
N LYS A 740 11.61 -18.55 -30.70
CA LYS A 740 10.58 -19.17 -29.87
C LYS A 740 9.87 -20.35 -30.57
N GLU A 741 9.73 -20.32 -31.89
CA GLU A 741 9.22 -21.46 -32.65
C GLU A 741 10.20 -22.64 -32.70
N LYS A 742 11.52 -22.43 -32.58
CA LYS A 742 12.50 -23.51 -32.50
C LYS A 742 12.55 -24.18 -31.13
N THR A 743 12.36 -23.43 -30.03
CA THR A 743 12.30 -23.99 -28.67
C THR A 743 11.02 -24.75 -28.39
N ASP A 744 9.86 -24.31 -28.92
CA ASP A 744 8.58 -25.01 -28.76
C ASP A 744 8.51 -26.34 -29.56
N LYS A 745 9.32 -26.51 -30.61
CA LYS A 745 9.38 -27.79 -31.36
C LYS A 745 10.27 -28.83 -30.66
N THR A 746 11.35 -28.43 -29.99
CA THR A 746 12.21 -29.31 -29.18
C THR A 746 11.51 -29.81 -27.92
N ASP A 747 10.75 -28.96 -27.21
CA ASP A 747 10.01 -29.33 -26.00
C ASP A 747 8.86 -30.33 -26.27
N LYS A 748 8.22 -30.26 -27.45
CA LYS A 748 7.19 -31.21 -27.84
C LYS A 748 7.73 -32.59 -28.21
N THR A 749 8.93 -32.68 -28.77
CA THR A 749 9.60 -33.95 -29.08
C THR A 749 10.10 -34.64 -27.80
N GLU A 750 10.69 -33.93 -26.86
CA GLU A 750 11.12 -34.51 -25.57
C GLU A 750 9.96 -35.01 -24.70
N LYS A 751 8.82 -34.29 -24.68
CA LYS A 751 7.62 -34.76 -23.97
C LYS A 751 6.99 -35.97 -24.59
N LYS A 752 7.08 -36.15 -25.92
CA LYS A 752 6.57 -37.37 -26.61
C LYS A 752 7.45 -38.59 -26.33
N GLU A 753 8.76 -38.42 -26.33
CA GLU A 753 9.69 -39.52 -25.97
C GLU A 753 9.60 -39.93 -24.49
N LYS A 754 9.39 -38.98 -23.57
CA LYS A 754 9.19 -39.28 -22.15
C LYS A 754 7.88 -40.03 -21.90
N LYS A 755 6.81 -39.74 -22.67
CA LYS A 755 5.53 -40.45 -22.56
C LYS A 755 5.62 -41.88 -23.10
N GLU A 756 6.29 -42.10 -24.23
CA GLU A 756 6.53 -43.46 -24.76
C GLU A 756 7.44 -44.33 -23.87
N LYS A 757 8.43 -43.71 -23.21
CA LYS A 757 9.29 -44.43 -22.23
C LYS A 757 8.50 -44.83 -20.97
N LYS A 758 7.53 -44.01 -20.53
CA LYS A 758 6.67 -44.29 -19.38
C LYS A 758 5.69 -45.43 -19.68
N GLU A 759 5.05 -45.40 -20.87
CA GLU A 759 4.15 -46.49 -21.30
C GLU A 759 4.88 -47.84 -21.51
N LYS A 760 6.14 -47.84 -21.99
CA LYS A 760 6.95 -49.04 -22.08
C LYS A 760 7.38 -49.59 -20.72
N LYS A 761 7.53 -48.72 -19.71
CA LYS A 761 7.86 -49.14 -18.34
C LYS A 761 6.65 -49.75 -17.63
N GLU A 762 5.47 -49.16 -17.78
CA GLU A 762 4.23 -49.72 -17.23
C GLU A 762 3.82 -51.06 -17.88
N LYS A 763 4.06 -51.24 -19.18
CA LYS A 763 3.85 -52.57 -19.84
C LYS A 763 4.87 -53.61 -19.40
N LYS A 764 6.07 -53.24 -18.94
CA LYS A 764 7.07 -54.16 -18.43
C LYS A 764 6.80 -54.56 -16.97
N GLU A 765 6.20 -53.69 -16.18
CA GLU A 765 5.78 -53.98 -14.81
C GLU A 765 4.51 -54.84 -14.77
N LYS A 766 3.53 -54.62 -15.67
CA LYS A 766 2.37 -55.51 -15.80
C LYS A 766 2.71 -56.92 -16.30
N LYS A 767 3.82 -57.11 -17.05
CA LYS A 767 4.32 -58.43 -17.47
C LYS A 767 5.15 -59.17 -16.40
N LYS A 768 5.62 -58.45 -15.35
CA LYS A 768 6.28 -59.06 -14.21
C LYS A 768 5.30 -59.48 -13.10
N GLY A 769 4.15 -58.77 -12.96
CA GLY A 769 3.10 -59.11 -12.00
C GLY A 769 2.29 -60.37 -12.35
N SER A 770 2.23 -60.75 -13.64
CA SER A 770 1.51 -61.98 -14.06
C SER A 770 2.32 -63.26 -14.03
N LYS A 771 3.58 -63.23 -13.56
CA LYS A 771 4.43 -64.42 -13.38
C LYS A 771 4.69 -64.78 -11.92
N SER A 772 4.16 -64.04 -10.96
CA SER A 772 4.31 -64.31 -9.52
C SER A 772 3.06 -64.90 -8.88
N ASP A 773 1.93 -65.01 -9.58
CA ASP A 773 0.68 -65.54 -9.02
C ASP A 773 0.43 -67.02 -9.35
N ASP A 774 1.28 -67.64 -10.20
CA ASP A 774 1.17 -69.09 -10.52
C ASP A 774 2.11 -69.99 -9.69
N ALA A 775 2.72 -69.48 -8.60
CA ALA A 775 3.68 -70.26 -7.79
C ALA A 775 3.33 -70.31 -6.28
N LYS A 776 2.04 -70.13 -5.91
CA LYS A 776 1.60 -70.23 -4.49
C LYS A 776 0.25 -70.93 -4.31
N ALA A 777 0.04 -72.01 -5.04
CA ALA A 777 -1.18 -72.79 -4.88
C ALA A 777 -0.86 -74.30 -4.72
N ASP A 778 0.26 -74.69 -4.09
CA ASP A 778 0.53 -76.08 -3.71
C ASP A 778 1.43 -76.10 -2.48
N GLU A 779 0.90 -75.82 -1.27
CA GLU A 779 1.49 -76.20 0.03
C GLU A 779 0.56 -75.68 1.16
N GLU A 780 -0.55 -76.34 1.36
CA GLU A 780 -1.30 -76.38 2.64
C GLU A 780 -2.33 -77.54 2.60
N THR A 781 -1.82 -78.76 2.74
CA THR A 781 -2.54 -79.86 3.37
C THR A 781 -1.46 -80.82 3.93
N GLU A 782 -1.21 -80.66 5.27
CA GLU A 782 -0.88 -81.77 6.22
C GLU A 782 -0.39 -81.15 7.53
N GLU A 783 -1.20 -81.41 8.56
CA GLU A 783 -1.18 -81.37 10.02
C GLU A 783 -1.91 -80.20 10.67
#